data_dbf837984c2feeb3812b7d6be8df3ae1
#
_entry.id   dbf837984c2feeb3812b7d6be8df3ae1
#
_cell.length_a   1.000
_cell.length_b   1.000
_cell.length_c   1.000
_cell.angle_alpha   90.00
_cell.angle_beta   90.00
_cell.angle_gamma   90.00
#
_symmetry.space_group_name_H-M   'P 1'
#
loop_
_entity.id
_entity.type
_entity.pdbx_description
1 polymer ?
#
loop_
_entity_poly.entity_id
_entity_poly.type
_entity_poly.pdbx_seq_one_letter_code
_entity_poly.pdbx_strand_id
1 'polypeptide(L)'
;MVRGIGTLNNASPLYIVDGMYMNSIDHINPNDIASIDVLKDASSAAIYGSRAANGVIIVTTKEGSNTEGKPIIDLSVNLGISTASKFLDMLDAKGWAEVTTIARQAIGKPALDMATDLANKPDNDWQDIMFRPALMQNYNLSVKGGGKYSTYYTGLGYFNQDGIVKGTNYQRYNIQSKNDYKRGIFSAGTNLIISFSHDKPLHQELRGGMIGTILQSVPTLEKYDDTREGGYGGTYGDVVNIPHPLAIIDDNIMDRYNENVKIFANLYAQIELFKGLKYKLNLTPDFSFERYKNYLNKYDFGLATNSITQLTERQRRRRNILVENLLTFDRTFGEHKISALAGYTYQDSRFRHIQAYGEGLPQGLEEIDAATTNRSNEGNSWRSVLTSILGRVFYSYQNKYLFTATIRRDGSSKFGKNNRYGYFPSFSLGWNVAEEKFMENVHWLDQLKLRGGYGVLGNQEIDNYQYSSTITTGINYPDGNGGLLQGAFPKNFANPDIKWEETAMTNVGIDFMAFNNRLSLTADYYVKNTKDILLTVPIPISSGGANDPIRNAGKIRNNGFEFNLGWMDQPNPDISYGINLIGSFNKNKVIAMGSESGSIKGGSTNQNITTSETKAGYPIGGYWLISTAGYFNSQEEVDAYAKDGKKIQPAAEPGDIKFVDANNDGVINDDDRVFQGSPFPDFTFALNGNMRYKNFDLSIGLQGVLGNKIYNATRQTLEDVTKGSNFLASCLDYWTPENKNASHPRLTWDDPNRNTRAESDRYLENGSYLRLRSVQLGYTFPQTWFKGAIQHARVYINAENLFTITSYSGYSPDVNADNANYRGFDNFIYPTNRTFMLGLNVTF
;
A
#
# COMPACT_ATOMS: atom_id res chain seq x y z
N MET A 1 -4.81 -0.79 7.03
CA MET A 1 -4.60 0.14 8.18
C MET A 1 -5.53 -0.25 9.30
N VAL A 2 -5.03 -0.34 10.54
CA VAL A 2 -5.82 -0.75 11.72
C VAL A 2 -5.89 0.44 12.69
N ARG A 3 -7.12 0.93 12.98
CA ARG A 3 -7.41 2.02 13.94
C ARG A 3 -6.59 3.30 13.71
N GLY A 4 -6.47 3.73 12.46
CA GLY A 4 -5.79 4.95 12.07
C GLY A 4 -4.26 4.89 12.09
N ILE A 5 -3.61 5.84 11.41
CA ILE A 5 -2.15 5.96 11.35
C ILE A 5 -1.63 6.67 12.59
N GLY A 6 -0.70 6.04 13.30
CA GLY A 6 -0.07 6.59 14.50
C GLY A 6 1.38 7.07 14.29
N THR A 7 1.99 6.77 13.16
CA THR A 7 3.39 7.10 12.84
C THR A 7 3.50 7.78 11.49
N LEU A 8 4.53 8.54 11.25
CA LEU A 8 4.87 9.11 9.93
C LEU A 8 5.85 8.22 9.14
N ASN A 9 6.33 7.15 9.77
CA ASN A 9 7.13 6.10 9.14
C ASN A 9 6.24 5.01 8.55
N ASN A 10 6.78 3.81 8.32
CA ASN A 10 6.01 2.67 7.83
C ASN A 10 4.85 2.32 8.80
N ALA A 11 3.63 2.47 8.34
CA ALA A 11 2.40 2.18 9.09
C ALA A 11 1.76 0.83 8.72
N SER A 12 2.47 -0.04 7.98
CA SER A 12 1.99 -1.36 7.60
C SER A 12 1.78 -2.27 8.83
N PRO A 13 0.74 -3.11 8.85
CA PRO A 13 0.53 -4.07 9.91
C PRO A 13 1.60 -5.16 9.90
N LEU A 14 1.81 -5.78 11.04
CA LEU A 14 2.63 -6.98 11.16
C LEU A 14 1.81 -8.21 10.74
N TYR A 15 2.33 -9.00 9.81
CA TYR A 15 1.74 -10.30 9.46
C TYR A 15 2.36 -11.41 10.31
N ILE A 16 1.51 -12.29 10.84
CA ILE A 16 1.92 -13.50 11.55
C ILE A 16 1.33 -14.69 10.83
N VAL A 17 2.16 -15.45 10.15
CA VAL A 17 1.73 -16.65 9.41
C VAL A 17 2.16 -17.89 10.18
N ASP A 18 1.20 -18.64 10.74
CA ASP A 18 1.45 -19.81 11.61
C ASP A 18 2.49 -19.54 12.73
N GLY A 19 2.43 -18.35 13.33
CA GLY A 19 3.37 -17.90 14.35
C GLY A 19 4.64 -17.21 13.82
N MET A 20 4.76 -17.01 12.54
CA MET A 20 5.94 -16.49 11.83
C MET A 20 5.78 -15.01 11.47
N TYR A 21 6.77 -14.19 11.84
CA TYR A 21 6.74 -12.73 11.60
C TYR A 21 7.13 -12.40 10.15
N MET A 22 6.21 -11.78 9.41
CA MET A 22 6.40 -11.40 8.00
C MET A 22 6.05 -9.93 7.76
N ASN A 23 6.71 -9.30 6.79
CA ASN A 23 6.37 -7.95 6.34
C ASN A 23 5.29 -7.94 5.25
N SER A 24 5.14 -9.05 4.52
CA SER A 24 4.15 -9.24 3.44
C SER A 24 3.76 -10.71 3.36
N ILE A 25 2.58 -10.97 2.81
CA ILE A 25 2.06 -12.33 2.51
C ILE A 25 1.92 -12.61 1.01
N ASP A 26 2.44 -11.75 0.14
CA ASP A 26 2.29 -11.83 -1.32
C ASP A 26 2.87 -13.13 -1.92
N HIS A 27 3.81 -13.75 -1.20
CA HIS A 27 4.42 -15.03 -1.58
C HIS A 27 3.61 -16.27 -1.13
N ILE A 28 2.53 -16.08 -0.37
CA ILE A 28 1.64 -17.16 0.09
C ILE A 28 0.53 -17.36 -0.94
N ASN A 29 0.22 -18.61 -1.26
CA ASN A 29 -0.94 -18.89 -2.09
C ASN A 29 -2.22 -18.70 -1.26
N PRO A 30 -3.18 -17.84 -1.68
CA PRO A 30 -4.44 -17.67 -0.96
C PRO A 30 -5.22 -18.98 -0.74
N ASN A 31 -5.08 -19.95 -1.65
CA ASN A 31 -5.72 -21.27 -1.51
C ASN A 31 -5.16 -22.10 -0.35
N ASP A 32 -3.97 -21.79 0.16
CA ASP A 32 -3.38 -22.46 1.31
C ASP A 32 -3.75 -21.80 2.65
N ILE A 33 -4.52 -20.70 2.63
CA ILE A 33 -4.96 -20.00 3.82
C ILE A 33 -6.24 -20.65 4.36
N ALA A 34 -6.27 -20.92 5.68
CA ALA A 34 -7.45 -21.41 6.40
C ALA A 34 -8.24 -20.27 7.05
N SER A 35 -7.57 -19.31 7.70
CA SER A 35 -8.20 -18.13 8.32
C SER A 35 -7.27 -16.91 8.34
N ILE A 36 -7.90 -15.74 8.41
CA ILE A 36 -7.23 -14.46 8.64
C ILE A 36 -7.92 -13.76 9.79
N ASP A 37 -7.16 -13.45 10.85
CA ASP A 37 -7.62 -12.78 12.04
C ASP A 37 -6.87 -11.46 12.24
N VAL A 38 -7.57 -10.39 12.62
CA VAL A 38 -6.98 -9.06 12.83
C VAL A 38 -7.00 -8.69 14.31
N LEU A 39 -5.83 -8.59 14.93
CA LEU A 39 -5.69 -8.08 16.28
C LEU A 39 -5.62 -6.56 16.27
N LYS A 40 -6.68 -5.94 16.72
CA LYS A 40 -6.84 -4.48 16.69
C LYS A 40 -6.44 -3.81 18.02
N ASP A 41 -6.56 -4.54 19.14
CA ASP A 41 -6.35 -4.03 20.48
C ASP A 41 -4.90 -4.18 20.95
N ALA A 42 -4.38 -3.21 21.68
CA ALA A 42 -3.03 -3.30 22.23
C ALA A 42 -2.86 -4.49 23.18
N SER A 43 -3.89 -4.87 23.93
CA SER A 43 -3.84 -6.02 24.86
C SER A 43 -3.71 -7.36 24.12
N SER A 44 -4.35 -7.54 22.98
CA SER A 44 -4.23 -8.75 22.15
C SER A 44 -2.92 -8.77 21.36
N ALA A 45 -2.47 -7.60 20.87
CA ALA A 45 -1.29 -7.45 20.05
C ALA A 45 0.04 -7.42 20.86
N ALA A 46 -0.01 -7.15 22.18
CA ALA A 46 1.16 -6.96 23.03
C ALA A 46 2.14 -8.16 23.05
N ILE A 47 1.64 -9.39 22.84
CA ILE A 47 2.48 -10.58 22.79
C ILE A 47 3.46 -10.54 21.61
N TYR A 48 3.12 -9.81 20.52
CA TYR A 48 3.94 -9.65 19.33
C TYR A 48 4.89 -8.45 19.41
N GLY A 49 4.78 -7.64 20.48
CA GLY A 49 5.74 -6.63 20.89
C GLY A 49 5.79 -5.36 20.06
N SER A 50 6.99 -4.82 19.94
CA SER A 50 7.29 -3.52 19.34
C SER A 50 6.97 -3.40 17.83
N ARG A 51 6.59 -4.47 17.17
CA ARG A 51 6.19 -4.46 15.74
C ARG A 51 4.67 -4.39 15.56
N ALA A 52 3.91 -4.50 16.66
CA ALA A 52 2.46 -4.61 16.64
C ALA A 52 1.71 -3.27 16.75
N ALA A 53 2.41 -2.13 16.86
CA ALA A 53 1.81 -0.80 17.05
C ALA A 53 0.83 -0.38 15.94
N ASN A 54 1.01 -0.92 14.73
CA ASN A 54 0.14 -0.68 13.56
C ASN A 54 -0.92 -1.77 13.34
N GLY A 55 -1.09 -2.68 14.33
CA GLY A 55 -1.97 -3.85 14.27
C GLY A 55 -1.25 -5.11 13.81
N VAL A 56 -1.88 -6.25 14.06
CA VAL A 56 -1.37 -7.58 13.69
C VAL A 56 -2.41 -8.31 12.87
N ILE A 57 -1.99 -8.89 11.76
CA ILE A 57 -2.80 -9.77 10.93
C ILE A 57 -2.26 -11.19 11.09
N ILE A 58 -3.05 -12.05 11.72
CA ILE A 58 -2.71 -13.46 11.89
C ILE A 58 -3.27 -14.21 10.69
N VAL A 59 -2.41 -14.95 10.00
CA VAL A 59 -2.78 -15.84 8.90
C VAL A 59 -2.50 -17.26 9.34
N THR A 60 -3.54 -18.08 9.39
CA THR A 60 -3.39 -19.52 9.65
C THR A 60 -3.49 -20.25 8.33
N THR A 61 -2.49 -21.09 8.05
CA THR A 61 -2.50 -21.89 6.83
C THR A 61 -3.21 -23.22 7.07
N LYS A 62 -3.67 -23.85 5.97
CA LYS A 62 -4.28 -25.17 5.99
C LYS A 62 -3.33 -26.19 6.60
N GLU A 63 -3.88 -27.18 7.30
CA GLU A 63 -3.15 -28.24 7.95
C GLU A 63 -3.73 -29.61 7.62
N GLY A 64 -2.94 -30.64 7.89
CA GLY A 64 -3.37 -32.02 7.77
C GLY A 64 -4.37 -32.39 8.84
N SER A 65 -5.18 -33.41 8.58
CA SER A 65 -6.16 -33.97 9.52
C SER A 65 -5.99 -35.48 9.60
N ASN A 66 -6.50 -36.08 10.66
CA ASN A 66 -6.56 -37.55 10.72
C ASN A 66 -7.64 -38.02 9.73
N THR A 67 -7.20 -38.65 8.66
CA THR A 67 -8.04 -39.19 7.59
C THR A 67 -8.00 -40.74 7.57
N GLU A 68 -7.55 -41.35 8.66
CA GLU A 68 -7.37 -42.78 8.77
C GLU A 68 -6.44 -43.38 7.67
N GLY A 69 -5.46 -42.55 7.24
CA GLY A 69 -4.48 -42.92 6.21
C GLY A 69 -4.96 -42.70 4.78
N LYS A 70 -6.21 -42.26 4.54
CA LYS A 70 -6.73 -41.92 3.19
C LYS A 70 -6.39 -40.46 2.86
N PRO A 71 -5.60 -40.17 1.84
CA PRO A 71 -5.34 -38.77 1.46
C PRO A 71 -6.59 -38.12 0.86
N ILE A 72 -6.78 -36.84 1.17
CA ILE A 72 -7.75 -35.98 0.49
C ILE A 72 -6.97 -35.10 -0.47
N ILE A 73 -7.37 -35.10 -1.73
CA ILE A 73 -6.74 -34.31 -2.79
C ILE A 73 -7.70 -33.23 -3.23
N ASP A 74 -7.27 -31.97 -3.13
CA ASP A 74 -8.04 -30.81 -3.57
C ASP A 74 -7.37 -30.17 -4.79
N LEU A 75 -8.13 -29.97 -5.88
CA LEU A 75 -7.73 -29.25 -7.08
C LEU A 75 -8.59 -27.98 -7.19
N SER A 76 -7.94 -26.83 -7.32
CA SER A 76 -8.60 -25.54 -7.60
C SER A 76 -8.01 -24.91 -8.85
N VAL A 77 -8.88 -24.52 -9.78
CA VAL A 77 -8.51 -23.86 -11.03
C VAL A 77 -9.32 -22.58 -11.14
N ASN A 78 -8.65 -21.45 -11.33
CA ASN A 78 -9.29 -20.16 -11.57
C ASN A 78 -8.69 -19.52 -12.82
N LEU A 79 -9.54 -19.20 -13.77
CA LEU A 79 -9.20 -18.50 -14.99
C LEU A 79 -9.96 -17.18 -15.04
N GLY A 80 -9.26 -16.08 -15.32
CA GLY A 80 -9.85 -14.77 -15.31
C GLY A 80 -9.35 -13.87 -16.44
N ILE A 81 -10.15 -12.86 -16.74
CA ILE A 81 -9.78 -11.77 -17.63
C ILE A 81 -9.98 -10.46 -16.87
N SER A 82 -8.93 -9.65 -16.83
CA SER A 82 -8.92 -8.32 -16.20
C SER A 82 -8.90 -7.24 -17.26
N THR A 83 -9.65 -6.17 -17.05
CA THR A 83 -9.67 -4.97 -17.89
C THR A 83 -9.59 -3.73 -17.03
N ALA A 84 -9.17 -2.58 -17.57
CA ALA A 84 -9.27 -1.31 -16.87
C ALA A 84 -10.74 -0.99 -16.56
N SER A 85 -11.03 -0.51 -15.35
CA SER A 85 -12.40 -0.17 -14.96
C SER A 85 -12.86 1.17 -15.54
N LYS A 86 -11.92 2.07 -15.88
CA LYS A 86 -12.16 3.41 -16.41
C LYS A 86 -10.97 3.83 -17.27
N PHE A 87 -11.25 4.57 -18.33
CA PHE A 87 -10.28 5.37 -19.09
C PHE A 87 -10.53 6.85 -18.84
N LEU A 88 -9.48 7.66 -18.99
CA LEU A 88 -9.61 9.11 -18.96
C LEU A 88 -9.98 9.62 -20.35
N ASP A 89 -10.80 10.64 -20.41
CA ASP A 89 -11.21 11.28 -21.64
C ASP A 89 -10.10 12.23 -22.11
N MET A 90 -9.29 11.75 -23.07
CA MET A 90 -8.12 12.46 -23.60
C MET A 90 -8.47 13.10 -24.94
N LEU A 91 -7.74 14.14 -25.34
CA LEU A 91 -7.90 14.75 -26.64
C LEU A 91 -7.41 13.85 -27.77
N ASP A 92 -8.18 13.84 -28.86
CA ASP A 92 -7.76 13.34 -30.17
C ASP A 92 -6.79 14.31 -30.87
N ALA A 93 -6.26 13.96 -32.02
CA ALA A 93 -5.31 14.80 -32.78
C ALA A 93 -5.88 16.20 -33.10
N LYS A 94 -7.17 16.27 -33.42
CA LYS A 94 -7.82 17.53 -33.77
C LYS A 94 -7.97 18.44 -32.52
N GLY A 95 -8.51 17.88 -31.43
CA GLY A 95 -8.70 18.62 -30.17
C GLY A 95 -7.36 19.08 -29.58
N TRP A 96 -6.35 18.20 -29.61
CA TRP A 96 -4.99 18.55 -29.18
C TRP A 96 -4.37 19.68 -30.01
N ALA A 97 -4.51 19.63 -31.33
CA ALA A 97 -4.03 20.68 -32.23
C ALA A 97 -4.78 22.00 -32.01
N GLU A 98 -6.09 21.95 -31.74
CA GLU A 98 -6.91 23.12 -31.43
C GLU A 98 -6.43 23.80 -30.15
N VAL A 99 -6.36 23.07 -29.04
CA VAL A 99 -5.93 23.58 -27.72
C VAL A 99 -4.52 24.17 -27.78
N THR A 100 -3.57 23.46 -28.38
CA THR A 100 -2.17 23.92 -28.46
C THR A 100 -2.01 25.12 -29.37
N THR A 101 -2.74 25.15 -30.49
CA THR A 101 -2.70 26.28 -31.42
C THR A 101 -3.25 27.56 -30.80
N ILE A 102 -4.41 27.48 -30.15
CA ILE A 102 -5.01 28.63 -29.44
C ILE A 102 -4.10 29.14 -28.33
N ALA A 103 -3.56 28.23 -27.52
CA ALA A 103 -2.66 28.61 -26.42
C ALA A 103 -1.38 29.33 -26.94
N ARG A 104 -0.82 28.87 -28.07
CA ARG A 104 0.38 29.48 -28.67
C ARG A 104 0.07 30.79 -29.36
N GLN A 105 -1.07 30.89 -30.05
CA GLN A 105 -1.54 32.14 -30.67
C GLN A 105 -1.74 33.24 -29.62
N ALA A 106 -2.21 32.90 -28.41
CA ALA A 106 -2.37 33.86 -27.32
C ALA A 106 -1.05 34.57 -26.93
N ILE A 107 0.10 33.96 -27.23
CA ILE A 107 1.43 34.56 -26.98
C ILE A 107 2.19 34.91 -28.28
N GLY A 108 1.49 34.92 -29.43
CA GLY A 108 2.07 35.27 -30.72
C GLY A 108 3.03 34.22 -31.33
N LYS A 109 2.98 32.98 -30.88
CA LYS A 109 3.77 31.86 -31.43
C LYS A 109 2.98 31.07 -32.48
N PRO A 110 3.63 30.51 -33.52
CA PRO A 110 2.98 29.63 -34.49
C PRO A 110 2.50 28.31 -33.81
N ALA A 111 1.57 27.60 -34.48
CA ALA A 111 1.21 26.25 -34.09
C ALA A 111 2.42 25.33 -34.01
N LEU A 112 2.34 24.25 -33.22
CA LEU A 112 3.36 23.22 -33.17
C LEU A 112 3.42 22.47 -34.49
N ASP A 113 4.59 22.09 -34.99
CA ASP A 113 4.73 21.30 -36.22
C ASP A 113 3.98 19.97 -36.09
N MET A 114 3.97 19.36 -34.89
CA MET A 114 3.20 18.13 -34.61
C MET A 114 1.68 18.36 -34.61
N ALA A 115 1.20 19.60 -34.49
CA ALA A 115 -0.21 20.00 -34.52
C ALA A 115 -0.68 20.51 -35.89
N THR A 116 0.18 20.48 -36.91
CA THR A 116 -0.13 20.87 -38.29
C THR A 116 -0.23 19.69 -39.22
N ASP A 117 -0.83 19.86 -40.38
CA ASP A 117 -0.96 18.80 -41.42
C ASP A 117 -1.55 17.49 -40.91
N LEU A 118 -2.62 17.58 -40.10
CA LEU A 118 -3.25 16.45 -39.46
C LEU A 118 -3.77 15.36 -40.42
N ALA A 119 -3.98 15.71 -41.71
CA ALA A 119 -4.39 14.74 -42.71
C ALA A 119 -3.35 13.66 -42.99
N ASN A 120 -2.07 13.96 -42.74
CA ASN A 120 -0.92 13.08 -42.94
C ASN A 120 -0.30 12.57 -41.63
N LYS A 121 -0.96 12.79 -40.51
CA LYS A 121 -0.49 12.34 -39.18
C LYS A 121 -1.46 11.36 -38.56
N PRO A 122 -0.97 10.45 -37.69
CA PRO A 122 -1.85 9.55 -36.95
C PRO A 122 -2.73 10.31 -35.96
N ASP A 123 -3.81 9.62 -35.56
CA ASP A 123 -4.67 10.00 -34.45
C ASP A 123 -4.71 8.81 -33.49
N ASN A 124 -3.75 8.77 -32.58
CA ASN A 124 -3.53 7.63 -31.68
C ASN A 124 -4.18 7.85 -30.32
N ASP A 125 -5.12 7.00 -29.96
CA ASP A 125 -5.48 6.81 -28.55
C ASP A 125 -4.46 5.89 -27.88
N TRP A 126 -3.55 6.49 -27.13
CA TRP A 126 -2.47 5.76 -26.45
C TRP A 126 -2.99 4.89 -25.31
N GLN A 127 -4.16 5.16 -24.74
CA GLN A 127 -4.78 4.27 -23.77
C GLN A 127 -5.25 2.99 -24.45
N ASP A 128 -5.96 3.09 -25.59
CA ASP A 128 -6.42 1.91 -26.32
C ASP A 128 -5.24 1.08 -26.85
N ILE A 129 -4.17 1.74 -27.30
CA ILE A 129 -2.98 1.07 -27.82
C ILE A 129 -2.24 0.29 -26.72
N MET A 130 -2.10 0.86 -25.51
CA MET A 130 -1.24 0.34 -24.45
C MET A 130 -1.96 -0.55 -23.44
N PHE A 131 -3.27 -0.36 -23.26
CA PHE A 131 -4.06 -1.24 -22.41
C PHE A 131 -4.55 -2.47 -23.17
N ARG A 132 -4.77 -3.56 -22.44
CA ARG A 132 -5.28 -4.82 -22.99
C ARG A 132 -6.19 -5.54 -21.99
N PRO A 133 -7.12 -6.39 -22.47
CA PRO A 133 -7.64 -7.46 -21.64
C PRO A 133 -6.50 -8.39 -21.22
N ALA A 134 -6.35 -8.61 -19.91
CA ALA A 134 -5.22 -9.31 -19.32
C ALA A 134 -5.66 -10.66 -18.75
N LEU A 135 -4.99 -11.75 -19.14
CA LEU A 135 -5.28 -13.10 -18.69
C LEU A 135 -4.74 -13.32 -17.27
N MET A 136 -5.54 -13.94 -16.41
CA MET A 136 -5.15 -14.43 -15.09
C MET A 136 -5.39 -15.94 -15.01
N GLN A 137 -4.40 -16.69 -14.51
CA GLN A 137 -4.46 -18.13 -14.31
C GLN A 137 -3.98 -18.45 -12.91
N ASN A 138 -4.73 -19.28 -12.18
CA ASN A 138 -4.34 -19.76 -10.85
C ASN A 138 -4.71 -21.24 -10.72
N TYR A 139 -3.69 -22.07 -10.59
CA TYR A 139 -3.84 -23.51 -10.42
C TYR A 139 -3.29 -23.89 -9.04
N ASN A 140 -4.05 -24.64 -8.28
CA ASN A 140 -3.63 -25.13 -6.99
C ASN A 140 -4.01 -26.59 -6.81
N LEU A 141 -3.04 -27.40 -6.45
CA LEU A 141 -3.21 -28.80 -6.09
C LEU A 141 -2.74 -28.99 -4.67
N SER A 142 -3.58 -29.55 -3.80
CA SER A 142 -3.15 -29.85 -2.44
C SER A 142 -3.54 -31.27 -2.03
N VAL A 143 -2.72 -31.84 -1.17
CA VAL A 143 -2.92 -33.17 -0.58
C VAL A 143 -2.81 -33.03 0.92
N LYS A 144 -3.82 -33.50 1.64
CA LYS A 144 -3.82 -33.54 3.10
C LYS A 144 -4.20 -34.92 3.62
N GLY A 145 -3.66 -35.26 4.76
CA GLY A 145 -3.98 -36.54 5.38
C GLY A 145 -3.29 -36.72 6.71
N GLY A 146 -3.39 -37.90 7.22
CA GLY A 146 -2.74 -38.29 8.47
C GLY A 146 -3.34 -39.50 9.14
N GLY A 147 -2.76 -39.85 10.28
CA GLY A 147 -3.21 -40.90 11.16
C GLY A 147 -3.15 -40.48 12.63
N LYS A 148 -3.06 -41.45 13.51
CA LYS A 148 -3.12 -41.21 14.97
C LYS A 148 -2.01 -40.31 15.51
N TYR A 149 -0.84 -40.30 14.89
CA TYR A 149 0.35 -39.64 15.43
C TYR A 149 0.89 -38.52 14.53
N SER A 150 0.54 -38.52 13.26
CA SER A 150 1.08 -37.56 12.31
C SER A 150 -0.01 -37.07 11.36
N THR A 151 0.04 -35.77 11.01
CA THR A 151 -0.77 -35.17 9.99
C THR A 151 0.13 -34.41 9.02
N TYR A 152 -0.29 -34.33 7.76
CA TYR A 152 0.45 -33.64 6.73
C TYR A 152 -0.47 -32.86 5.79
N TYR A 153 0.02 -31.73 5.30
CA TYR A 153 -0.55 -30.94 4.22
C TYR A 153 0.57 -30.59 3.25
N THR A 154 0.34 -30.78 1.95
CA THR A 154 1.24 -30.30 0.90
C THR A 154 0.42 -29.61 -0.18
N GLY A 155 0.73 -28.34 -0.48
CA GLY A 155 0.13 -27.53 -1.52
C GLY A 155 1.16 -27.17 -2.58
N LEU A 156 0.74 -27.21 -3.85
CA LEU A 156 1.48 -26.78 -5.04
C LEU A 156 0.64 -25.74 -5.74
N GLY A 157 1.19 -24.56 -6.00
CA GLY A 157 0.49 -23.46 -6.64
C GLY A 157 1.26 -22.90 -7.83
N TYR A 158 0.54 -22.57 -8.88
CA TYR A 158 1.00 -21.77 -10.00
C TYR A 158 0.04 -20.60 -10.21
N PHE A 159 0.57 -19.40 -10.24
CA PHE A 159 -0.16 -18.19 -10.52
C PHE A 159 0.54 -17.41 -11.63
N ASN A 160 -0.21 -16.98 -12.63
CA ASN A 160 0.25 -16.09 -13.68
C ASN A 160 -0.81 -15.03 -13.94
N GLN A 161 -0.40 -13.79 -13.98
CA GLN A 161 -1.26 -12.66 -14.29
C GLN A 161 -0.54 -11.68 -15.21
N ASP A 162 -1.08 -11.52 -16.40
CA ASP A 162 -0.72 -10.41 -17.25
C ASP A 162 -1.22 -9.09 -16.64
N GLY A 163 -0.47 -8.02 -16.81
CA GLY A 163 -0.97 -6.68 -16.50
C GLY A 163 -1.90 -6.15 -17.57
N ILE A 164 -2.87 -5.30 -17.18
CA ILE A 164 -3.73 -4.60 -18.12
C ILE A 164 -2.98 -3.58 -18.97
N VAL A 165 -1.79 -3.16 -18.56
CA VAL A 165 -0.83 -2.43 -19.40
C VAL A 165 0.10 -3.45 -20.06
N LYS A 166 0.23 -3.38 -21.38
CA LYS A 166 1.13 -4.26 -22.16
C LYS A 166 2.56 -4.22 -21.61
N GLY A 167 3.32 -5.29 -21.79
CA GLY A 167 4.71 -5.40 -21.30
C GLY A 167 4.85 -5.69 -19.82
N THR A 168 3.75 -5.82 -19.07
CA THR A 168 3.79 -6.15 -17.64
C THR A 168 3.21 -7.54 -17.37
N ASN A 169 3.83 -8.29 -16.45
CA ASN A 169 3.43 -9.64 -16.07
C ASN A 169 3.93 -9.98 -14.67
N TYR A 170 3.21 -10.83 -13.96
CA TYR A 170 3.63 -11.43 -12.69
C TYR A 170 3.37 -12.92 -12.71
N GLN A 171 4.40 -13.72 -12.44
CA GLN A 171 4.33 -15.17 -12.39
C GLN A 171 4.87 -15.68 -11.06
N ARG A 172 4.22 -16.70 -10.46
CA ARG A 172 4.63 -17.26 -9.17
C ARG A 172 4.37 -18.75 -9.09
N TYR A 173 5.37 -19.48 -8.58
CA TYR A 173 5.29 -20.87 -8.20
C TYR A 173 5.40 -20.97 -6.68
N ASN A 174 4.53 -21.76 -6.05
CA ASN A 174 4.53 -21.98 -4.61
C ASN A 174 4.57 -23.46 -4.27
N ILE A 175 5.32 -23.77 -3.24
CA ILE A 175 5.29 -25.08 -2.57
C ILE A 175 5.09 -24.80 -1.08
N GLN A 176 4.10 -25.41 -0.48
CA GLN A 176 3.89 -25.41 0.96
C GLN A 176 3.84 -26.85 1.46
N SER A 177 4.54 -27.13 2.57
CA SER A 177 4.46 -28.40 3.25
C SER A 177 4.42 -28.21 4.75
N LYS A 178 3.34 -28.65 5.39
CA LYS A 178 3.13 -28.59 6.84
C LYS A 178 2.95 -29.99 7.39
N ASN A 179 3.79 -30.36 8.34
CA ASN A 179 3.78 -31.69 8.95
C ASN A 179 3.80 -31.53 10.47
N ASP A 180 2.92 -32.24 11.15
CA ASP A 180 2.81 -32.25 12.59
C ASP A 180 2.89 -33.71 13.09
N TYR A 181 3.64 -33.92 14.15
CA TYR A 181 3.79 -35.19 14.81
C TYR A 181 3.54 -35.05 16.30
N LYS A 182 2.73 -35.95 16.88
CA LYS A 182 2.44 -35.96 18.33
C LYS A 182 2.38 -37.36 18.84
N ARG A 183 3.23 -37.67 19.84
CA ARG A 183 3.21 -38.96 20.54
C ARG A 183 3.55 -38.81 22.02
N GLY A 184 2.60 -39.14 22.88
CA GLY A 184 2.75 -39.00 24.33
C GLY A 184 2.93 -37.52 24.71
N ILE A 185 4.02 -37.24 25.43
CA ILE A 185 4.37 -35.88 25.90
C ILE A 185 5.10 -35.05 24.82
N PHE A 186 5.49 -35.65 23.71
CA PHE A 186 6.31 -35.02 22.67
C PHE A 186 5.46 -34.63 21.47
N SER A 187 5.66 -33.38 20.97
CA SER A 187 5.13 -32.92 19.70
C SER A 187 6.23 -32.18 18.92
N ALA A 188 6.24 -32.36 17.61
CA ALA A 188 7.16 -31.64 16.72
C ALA A 188 6.45 -31.36 15.40
N GLY A 189 6.84 -30.31 14.72
CA GLY A 189 6.30 -30.05 13.41
C GLY A 189 7.18 -29.15 12.58
N THR A 190 6.84 -29.10 11.31
CA THR A 190 7.51 -28.28 10.29
C THR A 190 6.45 -27.59 9.44
N ASN A 191 6.67 -26.34 9.11
CA ASN A 191 5.94 -25.65 8.04
C ASN A 191 6.98 -25.01 7.12
N LEU A 192 7.02 -25.44 5.86
CA LEU A 192 7.94 -24.95 4.83
C LEU A 192 7.13 -24.30 3.73
N ILE A 193 7.48 -23.06 3.38
CA ILE A 193 6.93 -22.33 2.24
C ILE A 193 8.09 -21.91 1.35
N ILE A 194 8.05 -22.34 0.09
CA ILE A 194 9.00 -21.93 -0.95
C ILE A 194 8.20 -21.21 -2.03
N SER A 195 8.66 -20.04 -2.42
CA SER A 195 8.06 -19.27 -3.51
C SER A 195 9.15 -18.81 -4.46
N PHE A 196 8.94 -19.05 -5.74
CA PHE A 196 9.68 -18.43 -6.82
C PHE A 196 8.74 -17.49 -7.57
N SER A 197 9.14 -16.24 -7.78
CA SER A 197 8.39 -15.30 -8.62
C SER A 197 9.28 -14.63 -9.63
N HIS A 198 8.70 -14.37 -10.80
CA HIS A 198 9.25 -13.57 -11.88
C HIS A 198 8.26 -12.48 -12.23
N ASP A 199 8.69 -11.22 -12.29
CA ASP A 199 7.83 -10.12 -12.66
C ASP A 199 8.52 -9.13 -13.61
N LYS A 200 7.74 -8.65 -14.58
CA LYS A 200 8.05 -7.47 -15.39
C LYS A 200 7.21 -6.32 -14.85
N PRO A 201 7.80 -5.46 -13.99
CA PRO A 201 7.05 -4.39 -13.32
C PRO A 201 6.78 -3.21 -14.27
N LEU A 202 5.81 -2.37 -13.90
CA LEU A 202 5.64 -1.08 -14.51
C LEU A 202 6.90 -0.22 -14.32
N HIS A 203 7.29 0.52 -15.37
CA HIS A 203 8.33 1.54 -15.26
C HIS A 203 7.88 2.69 -14.37
N GLN A 204 8.56 2.88 -13.24
CA GLN A 204 8.28 3.95 -12.27
C GLN A 204 9.28 5.12 -12.39
N GLU A 205 10.41 4.89 -13.02
CA GLU A 205 11.55 5.85 -13.10
C GLU A 205 11.31 6.96 -14.12
N LEU A 206 10.32 6.80 -14.99
CA LEU A 206 9.90 7.81 -15.94
C LEU A 206 9.04 8.89 -15.26
N ARG A 207 9.04 10.09 -15.78
CA ARG A 207 8.20 11.20 -15.28
C ARG A 207 6.72 10.80 -15.27
N GLY A 208 6.15 10.57 -14.09
CA GLY A 208 4.80 10.00 -13.93
C GLY A 208 4.73 8.49 -14.21
N GLY A 209 5.87 7.79 -14.34
CA GLY A 209 5.92 6.36 -14.67
C GLY A 209 5.34 6.03 -16.05
N MET A 210 5.09 4.76 -16.32
CA MET A 210 4.50 4.30 -17.59
C MET A 210 3.09 4.88 -17.83
N ILE A 211 2.26 5.00 -16.79
CA ILE A 211 0.92 5.59 -16.93
C ILE A 211 1.03 7.06 -17.35
N GLY A 212 1.96 7.82 -16.75
CA GLY A 212 2.23 9.18 -17.15
C GLY A 212 2.73 9.29 -18.58
N THR A 213 3.57 8.37 -19.03
CA THR A 213 4.03 8.32 -20.43
C THR A 213 2.87 8.08 -21.38
N ILE A 214 1.99 7.11 -21.10
CA ILE A 214 0.81 6.80 -21.92
C ILE A 214 -0.09 8.03 -22.06
N LEU A 215 -0.43 8.69 -20.95
CA LEU A 215 -1.38 9.81 -20.93
C LEU A 215 -0.81 11.11 -21.49
N GLN A 216 0.49 11.33 -21.35
CA GLN A 216 1.13 12.54 -21.85
C GLN A 216 1.57 12.44 -23.33
N SER A 217 1.57 11.23 -23.91
CA SER A 217 1.93 11.06 -25.32
C SER A 217 0.93 11.72 -26.23
N VAL A 218 1.43 12.55 -27.16
CA VAL A 218 0.58 13.30 -28.10
C VAL A 218 -0.05 12.37 -29.13
N PRO A 219 -1.29 12.60 -29.54
CA PRO A 219 -2.02 11.71 -30.47
C PRO A 219 -1.40 11.62 -31.85
N THR A 220 -0.67 12.65 -32.26
CA THR A 220 0.03 12.73 -33.56
C THR A 220 1.42 12.09 -33.57
N LEU A 221 1.83 11.42 -32.48
CA LEU A 221 3.09 10.67 -32.41
C LEU A 221 3.00 9.38 -33.22
N GLU A 222 3.90 9.21 -34.22
CA GLU A 222 3.99 7.99 -35.02
C GLU A 222 4.33 6.78 -34.15
N LYS A 223 3.69 5.63 -34.43
CA LYS A 223 3.96 4.38 -33.72
C LYS A 223 5.35 3.83 -34.04
N TYR A 224 5.74 3.88 -35.31
CA TYR A 224 6.98 3.32 -35.82
C TYR A 224 7.64 4.29 -36.78
N ASP A 225 8.95 4.33 -36.79
CA ASP A 225 9.77 5.09 -37.74
C ASP A 225 11.12 4.37 -37.92
N ASP A 226 11.21 3.56 -38.96
CA ASP A 226 12.38 2.73 -39.27
C ASP A 226 13.62 3.56 -39.62
N THR A 227 13.49 4.87 -39.80
CA THR A 227 14.63 5.77 -40.01
C THR A 227 15.32 6.16 -38.72
N ARG A 228 14.72 5.91 -37.57
CA ARG A 228 15.25 6.24 -36.25
C ARG A 228 15.87 5.03 -35.56
N GLU A 229 16.87 5.29 -34.76
CA GLU A 229 17.47 4.24 -33.92
C GLU A 229 16.42 3.77 -32.89
N GLY A 230 16.14 2.48 -32.87
CA GLY A 230 15.10 1.85 -32.07
C GLY A 230 13.78 1.64 -32.80
N GLY A 231 13.56 2.23 -34.01
CA GLY A 231 12.43 1.91 -34.89
C GLY A 231 11.09 2.54 -34.49
N TYR A 232 11.05 3.48 -33.55
CA TYR A 232 9.83 4.13 -33.05
C TYR A 232 9.81 5.62 -33.39
N GLY A 233 8.59 6.17 -33.50
CA GLY A 233 8.39 7.58 -33.76
C GLY A 233 8.97 8.49 -32.67
N GLY A 234 9.22 9.75 -32.99
CA GLY A 234 9.83 10.71 -32.09
C GLY A 234 9.04 11.99 -31.91
N THR A 235 9.20 12.63 -30.78
CA THR A 235 8.68 13.97 -30.48
C THR A 235 9.73 15.04 -30.78
N TYR A 236 9.28 16.23 -31.17
CA TYR A 236 10.18 17.35 -31.51
C TYR A 236 9.51 18.71 -31.23
N GLY A 237 10.32 19.76 -31.13
CA GLY A 237 9.87 21.10 -30.83
C GLY A 237 9.50 21.31 -29.36
N ASP A 238 8.47 22.12 -29.10
CA ASP A 238 8.02 22.49 -27.76
C ASP A 238 7.00 21.46 -27.17
N VAL A 239 7.14 20.16 -27.47
CA VAL A 239 6.35 19.09 -26.87
C VAL A 239 7.06 18.45 -25.70
N VAL A 240 6.33 17.69 -24.89
CA VAL A 240 6.89 17.02 -23.73
C VAL A 240 7.99 16.02 -24.12
N ASN A 241 9.10 16.05 -23.40
CA ASN A 241 10.17 15.05 -23.53
C ASN A 241 9.84 13.83 -22.70
N ILE A 242 9.29 12.80 -23.33
CA ILE A 242 8.97 11.51 -22.73
C ILE A 242 9.39 10.39 -23.68
N PRO A 243 9.76 9.21 -23.17
CA PRO A 243 10.01 8.04 -24.01
C PRO A 243 8.76 7.60 -24.77
N HIS A 244 8.97 6.91 -25.88
CA HIS A 244 7.87 6.39 -26.70
C HIS A 244 7.14 5.23 -25.98
N PRO A 245 5.79 5.25 -25.86
CA PRO A 245 5.05 4.25 -25.07
C PRO A 245 5.30 2.80 -25.49
N LEU A 246 5.34 2.52 -26.81
CA LEU A 246 5.58 1.17 -27.30
C LEU A 246 7.04 0.72 -27.12
N ALA A 247 7.99 1.65 -27.16
CA ALA A 247 9.41 1.33 -27.00
C ALA A 247 9.75 0.88 -25.56
N ILE A 248 9.09 1.45 -24.56
CA ILE A 248 9.34 1.07 -23.15
C ILE A 248 8.79 -0.30 -22.77
N ILE A 249 8.03 -0.95 -23.65
CA ILE A 249 7.52 -2.32 -23.45
C ILE A 249 8.17 -3.31 -24.42
N ASP A 250 9.06 -2.84 -25.31
CA ASP A 250 9.82 -3.68 -26.20
C ASP A 250 11.11 -4.15 -25.51
N ASP A 251 11.22 -5.46 -25.27
CA ASP A 251 12.37 -6.07 -24.62
C ASP A 251 13.69 -5.83 -25.38
N ASN A 252 13.65 -5.55 -26.71
CA ASN A 252 14.82 -5.17 -27.47
C ASN A 252 15.34 -3.77 -27.15
N ILE A 253 14.47 -2.88 -26.63
CA ILE A 253 14.84 -1.52 -26.22
C ILE A 253 15.05 -1.46 -24.72
N MET A 254 14.17 -2.10 -23.93
CA MET A 254 14.19 -2.03 -22.48
C MET A 254 13.75 -3.36 -21.86
N ASP A 255 14.72 -4.24 -21.56
CA ASP A 255 14.43 -5.51 -20.84
C ASP A 255 14.65 -5.33 -19.35
N ARG A 256 13.55 -5.43 -18.60
CA ARG A 256 13.54 -5.23 -17.17
C ARG A 256 12.70 -6.29 -16.46
N TYR A 257 13.30 -6.96 -15.48
CA TYR A 257 12.59 -7.91 -14.66
C TYR A 257 13.16 -8.05 -13.26
N ASN A 258 12.34 -8.60 -12.35
CA ASN A 258 12.76 -9.09 -11.05
C ASN A 258 12.51 -10.60 -10.95
N GLU A 259 13.45 -11.29 -10.34
CA GLU A 259 13.31 -12.67 -9.90
C GLU A 259 13.48 -12.75 -8.39
N ASN A 260 12.53 -13.39 -7.72
CA ASN A 260 12.58 -13.54 -6.28
C ASN A 260 12.44 -15.02 -5.89
N VAL A 261 13.37 -15.50 -5.07
CA VAL A 261 13.24 -16.78 -4.38
C VAL A 261 13.08 -16.51 -2.90
N LYS A 262 11.98 -16.99 -2.32
CA LYS A 262 11.73 -16.89 -0.89
C LYS A 262 11.59 -18.28 -0.29
N ILE A 263 12.37 -18.56 0.74
CA ILE A 263 12.36 -19.81 1.50
C ILE A 263 12.04 -19.47 2.93
N PHE A 264 10.97 -19.99 3.40
CA PHE A 264 10.46 -19.72 4.72
C PHE A 264 10.14 -21.02 5.43
N ALA A 265 10.66 -21.23 6.63
CA ALA A 265 10.37 -22.43 7.40
C ALA A 265 10.07 -22.08 8.87
N ASN A 266 9.22 -22.88 9.49
CA ASN A 266 9.06 -22.96 10.92
C ASN A 266 9.29 -24.42 11.37
N LEU A 267 10.20 -24.60 12.29
CA LEU A 267 10.51 -25.88 12.90
C LEU A 267 10.21 -25.78 14.38
N TYR A 268 9.38 -26.62 14.92
CA TYR A 268 9.13 -26.62 16.35
C TYR A 268 9.29 -28.01 16.99
N ALA A 269 9.71 -27.99 18.25
CA ALA A 269 9.69 -29.12 19.15
C ALA A 269 9.05 -28.70 20.47
N GLN A 270 8.13 -29.51 20.97
CA GLN A 270 7.42 -29.26 22.22
C GLN A 270 7.38 -30.49 23.09
N ILE A 271 7.58 -30.29 24.39
CA ILE A 271 7.48 -31.35 25.39
C ILE A 271 6.51 -30.89 26.49
N GLU A 272 5.60 -31.76 26.89
CA GLU A 272 4.78 -31.57 28.07
C GLU A 272 5.52 -32.07 29.30
N LEU A 273 6.09 -31.13 30.10
CA LEU A 273 6.91 -31.44 31.27
C LEU A 273 6.08 -32.10 32.37
N PHE A 274 4.90 -31.60 32.61
CA PHE A 274 3.86 -32.19 33.42
C PHE A 274 2.50 -31.67 32.97
N LYS A 275 1.41 -32.30 33.43
CA LYS A 275 0.04 -31.96 32.98
C LYS A 275 -0.25 -30.47 32.99
N GLY A 276 -0.36 -29.88 31.82
CA GLY A 276 -0.64 -28.47 31.60
C GLY A 276 0.60 -27.58 31.43
N LEU A 277 1.82 -28.03 31.77
CA LEU A 277 3.07 -27.27 31.53
C LEU A 277 3.80 -27.80 30.32
N LYS A 278 3.96 -26.95 29.30
CA LYS A 278 4.61 -27.30 28.04
C LYS A 278 5.77 -26.34 27.77
N TYR A 279 6.89 -26.88 27.34
CA TYR A 279 8.00 -26.14 26.77
C TYR A 279 8.03 -26.32 25.26
N LYS A 280 8.10 -25.20 24.50
CA LYS A 280 8.16 -25.20 23.03
C LYS A 280 9.37 -24.40 22.57
N LEU A 281 10.20 -25.01 21.74
CA LEU A 281 11.25 -24.35 20.97
C LEU A 281 10.78 -24.16 19.55
N ASN A 282 10.80 -22.92 19.03
CA ASN A 282 10.58 -22.59 17.64
C ASN A 282 11.87 -22.06 17.00
N LEU A 283 12.18 -22.54 15.82
CA LEU A 283 13.23 -22.00 14.94
C LEU A 283 12.60 -21.61 13.62
N THR A 284 12.72 -20.34 13.28
CA THR A 284 12.10 -19.79 12.06
C THR A 284 13.16 -19.09 11.20
N PRO A 285 13.78 -19.78 10.24
CA PRO A 285 14.59 -19.17 9.20
C PRO A 285 13.71 -18.62 8.07
N ASP A 286 14.04 -17.40 7.62
CA ASP A 286 13.45 -16.71 6.48
C ASP A 286 14.57 -16.17 5.58
N PHE A 287 14.66 -16.70 4.35
CA PHE A 287 15.64 -16.31 3.36
C PHE A 287 14.92 -15.71 2.14
N SER A 288 15.45 -14.60 1.63
CA SER A 288 15.00 -14.01 0.38
C SER A 288 16.20 -13.68 -0.49
N PHE A 289 16.12 -14.06 -1.76
CA PHE A 289 17.09 -13.80 -2.79
C PHE A 289 16.36 -13.09 -3.93
N GLU A 290 16.80 -11.89 -4.25
CA GLU A 290 16.24 -11.06 -5.33
C GLU A 290 17.33 -10.82 -6.36
N ARG A 291 17.02 -11.05 -7.64
CA ARG A 291 17.80 -10.60 -8.79
C ARG A 291 16.96 -9.58 -9.55
N TYR A 292 17.54 -8.45 -9.85
CA TYR A 292 16.97 -7.41 -10.69
C TYR A 292 17.89 -7.19 -11.89
N LYS A 293 17.32 -7.10 -13.08
CA LYS A 293 17.97 -6.72 -14.31
C LYS A 293 17.26 -5.53 -14.92
N ASN A 294 18.02 -4.60 -15.49
CA ASN A 294 17.53 -3.52 -16.32
C ASN A 294 18.54 -3.27 -17.43
N TYR A 295 18.19 -3.69 -18.63
CA TYR A 295 18.92 -3.43 -19.86
C TYR A 295 18.24 -2.32 -20.63
N LEU A 296 19.01 -1.35 -21.13
CA LEU A 296 18.55 -0.26 -21.96
C LEU A 296 19.40 -0.20 -23.20
N ASN A 297 18.77 -0.36 -24.36
CA ASN A 297 19.42 -0.25 -25.66
C ASN A 297 19.50 1.21 -26.12
N LYS A 298 20.19 1.44 -27.21
CA LYS A 298 20.22 2.74 -27.89
C LYS A 298 18.85 3.02 -28.52
N TYR A 299 18.47 4.28 -28.49
CA TYR A 299 17.28 4.75 -29.19
C TYR A 299 17.35 6.25 -29.46
N ASP A 300 16.66 6.68 -30.50
CA ASP A 300 16.37 8.08 -30.83
C ASP A 300 14.87 8.26 -31.05
N PHE A 301 14.20 8.84 -30.09
CA PHE A 301 12.76 9.19 -30.16
C PHE A 301 12.58 10.72 -30.22
N GLY A 302 13.50 11.41 -30.87
CA GLY A 302 13.52 12.87 -31.00
C GLY A 302 14.05 13.57 -29.77
N LEU A 303 13.14 14.09 -28.90
CA LEU A 303 13.57 14.72 -27.65
C LEU A 303 14.10 13.72 -26.63
N ALA A 304 13.61 12.49 -26.63
CA ALA A 304 14.07 11.42 -25.76
C ALA A 304 15.08 10.54 -26.50
N THR A 305 16.36 10.55 -26.08
CA THR A 305 17.43 9.79 -26.72
C THR A 305 18.26 9.02 -25.71
N ASN A 306 18.78 7.88 -26.11
CA ASN A 306 19.82 7.13 -25.42
C ASN A 306 20.88 6.66 -26.41
N SER A 307 22.06 7.19 -26.33
CA SER A 307 23.14 6.95 -27.34
C SER A 307 24.06 5.77 -27.00
N ILE A 308 23.90 5.15 -25.80
CA ILE A 308 24.75 4.08 -25.35
C ILE A 308 23.95 3.00 -24.62
N THR A 309 24.24 1.73 -24.92
CA THR A 309 23.64 0.60 -24.20
C THR A 309 24.03 0.63 -22.73
N GLN A 310 23.07 0.30 -21.84
CA GLN A 310 23.28 0.30 -20.39
C GLN A 310 22.74 -1.00 -19.79
N LEU A 311 23.48 -1.55 -18.84
CA LEU A 311 23.02 -2.71 -18.06
C LEU A 311 23.22 -2.46 -16.57
N THR A 312 22.14 -2.69 -15.81
CA THR A 312 22.18 -2.75 -14.35
C THR A 312 21.79 -4.13 -13.90
N GLU A 313 22.63 -4.79 -13.16
CA GLU A 313 22.27 -6.02 -12.43
C GLU A 313 22.42 -5.82 -10.94
N ARG A 314 21.40 -6.25 -10.17
CA ARG A 314 21.39 -6.11 -8.72
C ARG A 314 21.01 -7.43 -8.08
N GLN A 315 21.75 -7.82 -7.06
CA GLN A 315 21.44 -8.96 -6.21
C GLN A 315 21.26 -8.50 -4.76
N ARG A 316 20.11 -8.87 -4.17
CA ARG A 316 19.81 -8.64 -2.76
C ARG A 316 19.61 -9.97 -2.06
N ARG A 317 20.17 -10.08 -0.87
CA ARG A 317 20.00 -11.24 -0.01
C ARG A 317 19.56 -10.78 1.37
N ARG A 318 18.44 -11.31 1.83
CA ARG A 318 17.97 -11.13 3.21
C ARG A 318 17.99 -12.47 3.93
N ARG A 319 18.39 -12.43 5.19
CA ARG A 319 18.34 -13.55 6.11
C ARG A 319 17.74 -13.07 7.42
N ASN A 320 16.65 -13.66 7.84
CA ASN A 320 16.05 -13.42 9.14
C ASN A 320 15.93 -14.76 9.86
N ILE A 321 16.47 -14.86 11.07
CA ILE A 321 16.39 -16.07 11.91
C ILE A 321 15.75 -15.67 13.22
N LEU A 322 14.61 -16.27 13.53
CA LEU A 322 13.91 -16.13 14.80
C LEU A 322 14.02 -17.43 15.60
N VAL A 323 14.42 -17.31 16.86
CA VAL A 323 14.42 -18.40 17.82
C VAL A 323 13.53 -18.01 18.98
N GLU A 324 12.56 -18.84 19.33
CA GLU A 324 11.64 -18.61 20.43
C GLU A 324 11.65 -19.78 21.40
N ASN A 325 11.78 -19.47 22.68
CA ASN A 325 11.65 -20.41 23.77
C ASN A 325 10.40 -20.03 24.56
N LEU A 326 9.40 -20.89 24.57
CA LEU A 326 8.09 -20.61 25.15
C LEU A 326 7.75 -21.66 26.21
N LEU A 327 7.38 -21.19 27.39
CA LEU A 327 6.87 -22.02 28.47
C LEU A 327 5.41 -21.67 28.69
N THR A 328 4.49 -22.58 28.44
CA THR A 328 3.05 -22.39 28.60
C THR A 328 2.50 -23.27 29.69
N PHE A 329 1.62 -22.70 30.50
CA PHE A 329 0.89 -23.42 31.55
C PHE A 329 -0.60 -23.22 31.38
N ASP A 330 -1.39 -24.26 31.14
CA ASP A 330 -2.82 -24.22 30.97
C ASP A 330 -3.48 -25.23 31.90
N ARG A 331 -4.31 -24.73 32.83
CA ARG A 331 -5.03 -25.60 33.79
C ARG A 331 -6.32 -24.98 34.27
N THR A 332 -7.28 -25.88 34.50
CA THR A 332 -8.57 -25.54 35.14
C THR A 332 -8.62 -26.18 36.52
N PHE A 333 -8.95 -25.36 37.54
CA PHE A 333 -9.11 -25.76 38.93
C PHE A 333 -10.53 -25.41 39.37
N GLY A 334 -11.44 -26.38 39.30
CA GLY A 334 -12.86 -26.09 39.52
C GLY A 334 -13.37 -25.06 38.50
N GLU A 335 -13.85 -23.92 38.98
CA GLU A 335 -14.37 -22.82 38.16
C GLU A 335 -13.30 -21.81 37.69
N HIS A 336 -12.05 -22.02 38.13
CA HIS A 336 -10.90 -21.15 37.82
C HIS A 336 -10.08 -21.73 36.68
N LYS A 337 -10.00 -21.02 35.56
CA LYS A 337 -9.12 -21.34 34.45
C LYS A 337 -7.95 -20.37 34.42
N ILE A 338 -6.73 -20.91 34.45
CA ILE A 338 -5.48 -20.14 34.38
C ILE A 338 -4.70 -20.60 33.17
N SER A 339 -4.30 -19.64 32.33
CA SER A 339 -3.32 -19.84 31.24
C SER A 339 -2.20 -18.85 31.41
N ALA A 340 -0.96 -19.33 31.49
CA ALA A 340 0.22 -18.47 31.65
C ALA A 340 1.24 -18.82 30.55
N LEU A 341 1.94 -17.79 30.07
CA LEU A 341 3.01 -17.90 29.09
C LEU A 341 4.20 -17.09 29.56
N ALA A 342 5.37 -17.70 29.55
CA ALA A 342 6.66 -17.01 29.63
C ALA A 342 7.48 -17.31 28.38
N GLY A 343 8.16 -16.31 27.84
CA GLY A 343 8.90 -16.49 26.60
C GLY A 343 10.18 -15.66 26.53
N TYR A 344 11.16 -16.22 25.81
CA TYR A 344 12.36 -15.53 25.37
C TYR A 344 12.49 -15.68 23.87
N THR A 345 12.65 -14.55 23.15
CA THR A 345 12.81 -14.56 21.68
C THR A 345 14.10 -13.84 21.29
N TYR A 346 14.75 -14.37 20.26
CA TYR A 346 15.94 -13.77 19.65
C TYR A 346 15.75 -13.75 18.13
N GLN A 347 15.87 -12.57 17.52
CA GLN A 347 15.78 -12.37 16.08
C GLN A 347 17.06 -11.72 15.56
N ASP A 348 17.71 -12.33 14.55
CA ASP A 348 18.89 -11.81 13.83
C ASP A 348 18.51 -11.60 12.37
N SER A 349 18.44 -10.33 11.96
CA SER A 349 18.12 -9.92 10.60
C SER A 349 19.36 -9.38 9.91
N ARG A 350 19.67 -9.90 8.72
CA ARG A 350 20.81 -9.46 7.91
C ARG A 350 20.38 -9.19 6.48
N PHE A 351 20.99 -8.19 5.92
CA PHE A 351 20.80 -7.80 4.53
C PHE A 351 22.17 -7.62 3.86
N ARG A 352 22.25 -7.97 2.59
CA ARG A 352 23.39 -7.65 1.72
C ARG A 352 22.84 -7.32 0.34
N HIS A 353 23.40 -6.30 -0.27
CA HIS A 353 23.10 -5.82 -1.59
C HIS A 353 24.41 -5.66 -2.36
N ILE A 354 24.39 -6.07 -3.63
CA ILE A 354 25.44 -5.83 -4.60
C ILE A 354 24.75 -5.42 -5.89
N GLN A 355 25.23 -4.37 -6.54
CA GLN A 355 24.78 -3.90 -7.83
C GLN A 355 25.99 -3.66 -8.71
N ALA A 356 25.90 -4.09 -9.96
CA ALA A 356 26.84 -3.78 -11.01
C ALA A 356 26.14 -2.96 -12.10
N TYR A 357 26.85 -2.01 -12.65
CA TYR A 357 26.41 -1.17 -13.75
C TYR A 357 27.51 -1.09 -14.80
N GLY A 358 27.13 -1.04 -16.07
CA GLY A 358 28.05 -0.84 -17.17
C GLY A 358 27.38 -0.31 -18.43
N GLU A 359 28.16 0.37 -19.26
CA GLU A 359 27.70 0.95 -20.53
C GLU A 359 28.52 0.42 -21.70
N GLY A 360 28.00 0.64 -22.93
CA GLY A 360 28.71 0.31 -24.16
C GLY A 360 28.76 -1.19 -24.45
N LEU A 361 27.68 -1.92 -24.10
CA LEU A 361 27.57 -3.33 -24.44
C LEU A 361 27.35 -3.51 -25.94
N PRO A 362 27.96 -4.56 -26.57
CA PRO A 362 27.57 -4.98 -27.91
C PRO A 362 26.08 -5.34 -27.98
N GLN A 363 25.47 -5.07 -29.12
CA GLN A 363 24.05 -5.36 -29.33
C GLN A 363 23.75 -6.86 -29.11
N GLY A 364 22.72 -7.16 -28.33
CA GLY A 364 22.29 -8.53 -28.02
C GLY A 364 23.17 -9.29 -27.05
N LEU A 365 24.17 -8.64 -26.42
CA LEU A 365 25.01 -9.22 -25.38
C LEU A 365 24.77 -8.50 -24.04
N GLU A 366 23.94 -9.08 -23.19
CA GLU A 366 23.47 -8.49 -21.94
C GLU A 366 24.20 -9.05 -20.72
N GLU A 367 25.56 -8.96 -20.80
CA GLU A 367 26.46 -9.40 -19.75
C GLU A 367 27.30 -8.24 -19.24
N ILE A 368 27.40 -8.05 -17.93
CA ILE A 368 28.16 -6.94 -17.31
C ILE A 368 29.63 -6.93 -17.74
N ASP A 369 30.23 -8.10 -17.97
CA ASP A 369 31.63 -8.18 -18.40
C ASP A 369 31.84 -7.66 -19.83
N ALA A 370 30.81 -7.62 -20.66
CA ALA A 370 30.85 -7.09 -22.01
C ALA A 370 30.78 -5.55 -22.05
N ALA A 371 30.46 -4.87 -20.96
CA ALA A 371 30.44 -3.43 -20.90
C ALA A 371 31.87 -2.83 -21.15
N THR A 372 31.95 -1.84 -22.02
CA THR A 372 33.23 -1.23 -22.41
C THR A 372 33.54 0.05 -21.68
N THR A 373 32.53 0.75 -21.15
CA THR A 373 32.65 2.05 -20.50
C THR A 373 31.83 2.14 -19.23
N ASN A 374 32.16 3.11 -18.38
CA ASN A 374 31.43 3.47 -17.16
C ASN A 374 31.05 2.27 -16.26
N ARG A 375 31.98 1.30 -16.15
CA ARG A 375 31.78 0.19 -15.23
C ARG A 375 31.83 0.67 -13.79
N SER A 376 30.78 0.38 -13.03
CA SER A 376 30.74 0.69 -11.62
C SER A 376 30.09 -0.43 -10.82
N ASN A 377 30.38 -0.48 -9.54
CA ASN A 377 29.74 -1.37 -8.61
C ASN A 377 29.45 -0.66 -7.29
N GLU A 378 28.39 -1.06 -6.65
CA GLU A 378 28.05 -0.62 -5.31
C GLU A 378 27.54 -1.78 -4.46
N GLY A 379 27.58 -1.60 -3.16
CA GLY A 379 27.03 -2.60 -2.27
C GLY A 379 27.05 -2.15 -0.84
N ASN A 380 26.08 -2.68 -0.08
CA ASN A 380 26.01 -2.44 1.34
C ASN A 380 25.51 -3.67 2.09
N SER A 381 25.70 -3.64 3.40
CA SER A 381 25.15 -4.66 4.28
C SER A 381 24.79 -4.06 5.62
N TRP A 382 23.77 -4.64 6.25
CA TRP A 382 23.42 -4.27 7.61
C TRP A 382 22.97 -5.51 8.42
N ARG A 383 23.01 -5.37 9.72
CA ARG A 383 22.52 -6.33 10.68
C ARG A 383 21.69 -5.64 11.73
N SER A 384 20.56 -6.20 12.10
CA SER A 384 19.79 -5.81 13.26
C SER A 384 19.43 -7.01 14.12
N VAL A 385 19.39 -6.81 15.43
CA VAL A 385 19.05 -7.82 16.41
C VAL A 385 17.93 -7.29 17.29
N LEU A 386 16.93 -8.12 17.52
CA LEU A 386 15.84 -7.89 18.46
C LEU A 386 15.78 -9.05 19.46
N THR A 387 15.83 -8.74 20.74
CA THR A 387 15.65 -9.72 21.83
C THR A 387 14.45 -9.34 22.67
N SER A 388 13.69 -10.32 23.12
CA SER A 388 12.51 -10.04 23.91
C SER A 388 12.33 -11.05 25.03
N ILE A 389 11.86 -10.54 26.18
CA ILE A 389 11.35 -11.36 27.28
C ILE A 389 9.89 -10.98 27.47
N LEU A 390 9.03 -11.95 27.53
CA LEU A 390 7.60 -11.72 27.66
C LEU A 390 6.97 -12.63 28.72
N GLY A 391 5.94 -12.11 29.37
CA GLY A 391 5.07 -12.85 30.27
C GLY A 391 3.62 -12.47 30.03
N ARG A 392 2.73 -13.44 30.01
CA ARG A 392 1.28 -13.25 29.89
C ARG A 392 0.56 -14.16 30.84
N VAL A 393 -0.48 -13.65 31.49
CA VAL A 393 -1.41 -14.43 32.30
C VAL A 393 -2.84 -14.14 31.81
N PHE A 394 -3.58 -15.18 31.58
CA PHE A 394 -5.02 -15.17 31.35
C PHE A 394 -5.69 -15.90 32.51
N TYR A 395 -6.68 -15.28 33.09
CA TYR A 395 -7.50 -15.84 34.17
C TYR A 395 -8.98 -15.71 33.82
N SER A 396 -9.74 -16.79 34.06
CA SER A 396 -11.17 -16.80 33.88
C SER A 396 -11.82 -17.47 35.09
N TYR A 397 -12.81 -16.81 35.67
CA TYR A 397 -13.65 -17.36 36.73
C TYR A 397 -15.08 -17.61 36.19
N GLN A 398 -15.52 -18.86 36.21
CA GLN A 398 -16.83 -19.33 35.71
C GLN A 398 -17.14 -18.91 34.26
N ASN A 399 -16.15 -18.61 33.43
CA ASN A 399 -16.29 -17.94 32.14
C ASN A 399 -17.04 -16.59 32.18
N LYS A 400 -17.35 -16.08 33.38
CA LYS A 400 -18.03 -14.80 33.58
C LYS A 400 -17.06 -13.63 33.61
N TYR A 401 -16.01 -13.74 34.43
CA TYR A 401 -15.03 -12.70 34.63
C TYR A 401 -13.71 -13.12 34.01
N LEU A 402 -13.25 -12.33 33.06
CA LEU A 402 -12.05 -12.59 32.26
C LEU A 402 -11.03 -11.50 32.53
N PHE A 403 -9.80 -11.89 32.79
CA PHE A 403 -8.67 -11.00 32.99
C PHE A 403 -7.46 -11.46 32.18
N THR A 404 -6.81 -10.53 31.47
CA THR A 404 -5.52 -10.78 30.83
C THR A 404 -4.54 -9.70 31.21
N ALA A 405 -3.32 -10.08 31.58
CA ALA A 405 -2.20 -9.17 31.76
C ALA A 405 -1.00 -9.67 30.95
N THR A 406 -0.32 -8.77 30.26
CA THR A 406 0.90 -9.06 29.49
C THR A 406 1.95 -8.01 29.80
N ILE A 407 3.17 -8.43 29.99
CA ILE A 407 4.34 -7.56 30.04
C ILE A 407 5.38 -8.08 29.04
N ARG A 408 5.96 -7.17 28.29
CA ARG A 408 7.03 -7.48 27.35
C ARG A 408 8.15 -6.45 27.47
N ARG A 409 9.38 -6.94 27.46
CA ARG A 409 10.59 -6.13 27.37
C ARG A 409 11.31 -6.46 26.08
N ASP A 410 11.43 -5.49 25.17
CA ASP A 410 12.14 -5.62 23.89
C ASP A 410 13.45 -4.85 23.93
N GLY A 411 14.52 -5.46 23.42
CA GLY A 411 15.84 -4.84 23.26
C GLY A 411 16.25 -4.84 21.79
N SER A 412 16.42 -3.65 21.19
CA SER A 412 16.75 -3.47 19.79
C SER A 412 18.14 -2.89 19.58
N SER A 413 18.88 -3.46 18.62
CA SER A 413 20.16 -2.92 18.17
C SER A 413 20.06 -1.64 17.35
N LYS A 414 18.84 -1.20 16.99
CA LYS A 414 18.60 0.08 16.29
C LYS A 414 18.77 1.30 17.22
N PHE A 415 18.74 1.09 18.52
CA PHE A 415 18.87 2.14 19.54
C PHE A 415 20.20 2.08 20.27
N GLY A 416 20.66 3.23 20.75
CA GLY A 416 21.86 3.37 21.56
C GLY A 416 21.76 2.65 22.91
N LYS A 417 22.88 2.56 23.62
CA LYS A 417 22.98 1.79 24.86
C LYS A 417 21.94 2.22 25.92
N ASN A 418 21.66 3.53 26.02
CA ASN A 418 20.79 4.09 27.07
C ASN A 418 19.31 3.76 26.87
N ASN A 419 18.85 3.66 25.60
CA ASN A 419 17.44 3.50 25.23
C ASN A 419 17.16 2.19 24.45
N ARG A 420 18.08 1.22 24.54
CA ARG A 420 17.98 -0.06 23.84
C ARG A 420 16.75 -0.85 24.21
N TYR A 421 16.31 -0.77 25.46
CA TYR A 421 15.21 -1.57 25.99
C TYR A 421 13.94 -0.74 26.18
N GLY A 422 12.81 -1.25 25.64
CA GLY A 422 11.47 -0.73 25.89
C GLY A 422 10.63 -1.72 26.71
N TYR A 423 9.69 -1.22 27.50
CA TYR A 423 8.76 -2.00 28.32
C TYR A 423 7.33 -1.73 27.88
N PHE A 424 6.59 -2.78 27.58
CA PHE A 424 5.27 -2.71 26.98
C PHE A 424 4.26 -3.50 27.80
N PRO A 425 3.66 -2.90 28.84
CA PRO A 425 2.61 -3.52 29.63
C PRO A 425 1.25 -3.42 28.94
N SER A 426 0.40 -4.41 29.13
CA SER A 426 -1.02 -4.37 28.73
C SER A 426 -1.90 -5.19 29.66
N PHE A 427 -3.16 -4.79 29.77
CA PHE A 427 -4.17 -5.55 30.49
C PHE A 427 -5.54 -5.42 29.82
N SER A 428 -6.40 -6.41 30.01
CA SER A 428 -7.78 -6.35 29.59
C SER A 428 -8.70 -7.08 30.58
N LEU A 429 -9.93 -6.59 30.66
CA LEU A 429 -11.02 -7.14 31.45
C LEU A 429 -12.18 -7.48 30.52
N GLY A 430 -12.87 -8.56 30.84
CA GLY A 430 -14.11 -8.95 30.19
C GLY A 430 -15.12 -9.45 31.20
N TRP A 431 -16.38 -9.06 31.01
CA TRP A 431 -17.50 -9.51 31.81
C TRP A 431 -18.61 -10.08 30.93
N ASN A 432 -18.85 -11.37 31.02
CA ASN A 432 -19.93 -12.06 30.34
C ASN A 432 -21.22 -11.86 31.16
N VAL A 433 -21.95 -10.78 30.89
CA VAL A 433 -23.16 -10.40 31.62
C VAL A 433 -24.27 -11.43 31.41
N ALA A 434 -24.37 -12.01 30.21
CA ALA A 434 -25.39 -13.03 29.91
C ALA A 434 -25.29 -14.29 30.78
N GLU A 435 -24.09 -14.61 31.32
CA GLU A 435 -23.86 -15.75 32.20
C GLU A 435 -24.25 -15.48 33.67
N GLU A 436 -24.72 -14.27 33.98
CA GLU A 436 -25.11 -13.90 35.35
C GLU A 436 -26.53 -14.44 35.69
N LYS A 437 -26.72 -14.77 36.96
CA LYS A 437 -27.99 -15.32 37.45
C LYS A 437 -29.21 -14.42 37.17
N PHE A 438 -29.02 -13.09 37.20
CA PHE A 438 -30.09 -12.13 36.91
C PHE A 438 -30.48 -12.10 35.43
N MET A 439 -29.71 -12.73 34.55
CA MET A 439 -29.97 -12.84 33.10
C MET A 439 -30.59 -14.19 32.70
N GLU A 440 -30.66 -15.16 33.58
CA GLU A 440 -31.16 -16.52 33.29
C GLU A 440 -32.58 -16.55 32.62
N ASN A 441 -33.44 -15.56 32.90
CA ASN A 441 -34.76 -15.46 32.29
C ASN A 441 -34.82 -14.66 30.98
N VAL A 442 -33.70 -14.21 30.47
CA VAL A 442 -33.61 -13.40 29.23
C VAL A 442 -33.27 -14.30 28.05
N HIS A 443 -34.23 -15.13 27.62
CA HIS A 443 -34.05 -16.22 26.66
C HIS A 443 -33.75 -15.77 25.21
N TRP A 444 -34.02 -14.50 24.89
CA TRP A 444 -33.72 -13.97 23.58
C TRP A 444 -32.26 -13.49 23.42
N LEU A 445 -31.54 -13.35 24.53
CA LEU A 445 -30.16 -12.89 24.59
C LEU A 445 -29.24 -14.11 24.72
N ASP A 446 -28.41 -14.34 23.71
CA ASP A 446 -27.47 -15.47 23.69
C ASP A 446 -26.11 -15.09 24.28
N GLN A 447 -25.66 -13.85 24.04
CA GLN A 447 -24.41 -13.34 24.58
C GLN A 447 -24.48 -11.83 24.83
N LEU A 448 -23.99 -11.41 25.98
CA LEU A 448 -23.68 -10.01 26.26
C LEU A 448 -22.37 -9.95 27.04
N LYS A 449 -21.34 -9.50 26.37
CA LYS A 449 -20.01 -9.35 26.97
C LYS A 449 -19.56 -7.92 26.89
N LEU A 450 -19.22 -7.34 28.02
CA LEU A 450 -18.55 -6.05 28.12
C LEU A 450 -17.04 -6.28 28.22
N ARG A 451 -16.27 -5.49 27.54
CA ARG A 451 -14.81 -5.59 27.56
C ARG A 451 -14.14 -4.23 27.56
N GLY A 452 -12.99 -4.15 28.23
CA GLY A 452 -12.15 -2.98 28.26
C GLY A 452 -10.69 -3.37 28.33
N GLY A 453 -9.84 -2.56 27.73
CA GLY A 453 -8.42 -2.84 27.71
C GLY A 453 -7.57 -1.59 27.60
N TYR A 454 -6.36 -1.69 28.12
CA TYR A 454 -5.29 -0.72 27.97
C TYR A 454 -3.99 -1.43 27.65
N GLY A 455 -3.19 -0.86 26.77
CA GLY A 455 -1.85 -1.40 26.51
C GLY A 455 -0.96 -0.38 25.85
N VAL A 456 0.34 -0.58 26.02
CA VAL A 456 1.41 0.19 25.42
C VAL A 456 2.17 -0.72 24.45
N LEU A 457 2.40 -0.24 23.24
CA LEU A 457 3.17 -0.90 22.19
C LEU A 457 4.33 0.01 21.76
N GLY A 458 5.46 -0.59 21.41
CA GLY A 458 6.60 0.13 20.85
C GLY A 458 6.58 0.15 19.33
N ASN A 459 7.37 1.05 18.75
CA ASN A 459 7.73 1.02 17.33
C ASN A 459 9.22 1.37 17.19
N GLN A 460 9.90 0.65 16.27
CA GLN A 460 11.33 0.80 15.98
C GLN A 460 11.60 0.99 14.46
N GLU A 461 10.60 1.39 13.69
CA GLU A 461 10.72 1.50 12.22
C GLU A 461 11.54 2.73 11.83
N ILE A 462 12.85 2.61 12.03
CA ILE A 462 13.92 3.51 11.58
C ILE A 462 15.02 2.68 10.93
N ASP A 463 15.90 3.34 10.19
CA ASP A 463 17.10 2.72 9.65
C ASP A 463 18.05 2.27 10.76
N ASN A 464 18.95 1.35 10.42
CA ASN A 464 19.96 0.88 11.34
C ASN A 464 21.00 1.97 11.62
N TYR A 465 21.61 1.93 12.80
CA TYR A 465 22.76 2.76 13.19
C TYR A 465 22.50 4.28 13.36
N GLN A 466 21.23 4.72 13.43
CA GLN A 466 20.89 6.15 13.58
C GLN A 466 21.37 6.77 14.92
N TYR A 467 21.75 5.96 15.89
CA TYR A 467 22.35 6.41 17.14
C TYR A 467 23.83 6.80 17.01
N SER A 468 24.46 6.51 15.87
CA SER A 468 25.87 6.75 15.59
C SER A 468 26.02 7.57 14.31
N SER A 469 27.02 8.42 14.25
CA SER A 469 27.39 9.09 13.00
C SER A 469 28.00 8.08 12.04
N THR A 470 27.54 8.11 10.78
CA THR A 470 28.14 7.37 9.68
C THR A 470 28.94 8.29 8.79
N ILE A 471 30.04 7.79 8.24
CA ILE A 471 30.95 8.56 7.38
C ILE A 471 30.64 8.19 5.92
N THR A 472 30.42 9.19 5.08
CA THR A 472 30.42 9.05 3.61
C THR A 472 31.80 9.36 3.09
N THR A 473 32.34 8.46 2.27
CA THR A 473 33.59 8.62 1.54
C THR A 473 33.29 8.97 0.09
N GLY A 474 34.34 9.39 -0.69
CA GLY A 474 34.17 9.72 -2.10
C GLY A 474 33.56 11.09 -2.37
N ILE A 475 33.52 11.96 -1.36
CA ILE A 475 33.21 13.38 -1.54
C ILE A 475 34.49 14.10 -1.95
N ASN A 476 34.52 14.43 -3.23
CA ASN A 476 35.69 15.06 -3.81
C ASN A 476 35.68 16.57 -3.58
N TYR A 477 36.84 17.16 -3.31
CA TYR A 477 37.06 18.61 -3.29
C TYR A 477 38.28 18.99 -4.09
N PRO A 478 38.31 20.19 -4.70
CA PRO A 478 39.42 20.62 -5.53
C PRO A 478 40.72 20.69 -4.74
N ASP A 479 41.82 20.17 -5.32
CA ASP A 479 43.18 20.24 -4.75
C ASP A 479 43.91 21.57 -5.00
N GLY A 480 43.26 22.51 -5.71
CA GLY A 480 43.83 23.79 -6.12
C GLY A 480 44.72 23.74 -7.36
N ASN A 481 45.03 22.54 -7.88
CA ASN A 481 45.91 22.33 -9.06
C ASN A 481 45.14 21.68 -10.22
N GLY A 482 43.79 21.72 -10.19
CA GLY A 482 42.92 21.10 -11.20
C GLY A 482 42.60 19.63 -10.95
N GLY A 483 43.12 19.04 -9.88
CA GLY A 483 42.80 17.69 -9.42
C GLY A 483 41.71 17.66 -8.35
N LEU A 484 41.26 16.42 -8.02
CA LEU A 484 40.27 16.17 -6.97
C LEU A 484 40.90 15.32 -5.87
N LEU A 485 40.77 15.78 -4.63
CA LEU A 485 41.13 15.01 -3.43
C LEU A 485 39.89 14.30 -2.91
N GLN A 486 40.02 13.01 -2.59
CA GLN A 486 38.96 12.25 -1.93
C GLN A 486 38.84 12.66 -0.47
N GLY A 487 37.67 13.15 -0.12
CA GLY A 487 37.32 13.49 1.24
C GLY A 487 36.38 12.46 1.89
N ALA A 488 36.19 12.60 3.20
CA ALA A 488 35.25 11.87 4.00
C ALA A 488 34.49 12.85 4.91
N PHE A 489 33.20 12.61 5.08
CA PHE A 489 32.32 13.57 5.74
C PHE A 489 31.26 12.82 6.56
N PRO A 490 30.89 13.30 7.77
CA PRO A 490 29.82 12.71 8.54
C PRO A 490 28.47 12.82 7.80
N LYS A 491 27.93 11.68 7.38
CA LYS A 491 26.67 11.63 6.59
C LYS A 491 25.46 12.11 7.40
N ASN A 492 25.43 11.84 8.69
CA ASN A 492 24.36 12.18 9.60
C ASN A 492 24.90 12.50 10.99
N PHE A 493 24.19 13.33 11.73
CA PHE A 493 24.48 13.56 13.14
C PHE A 493 24.10 12.36 13.99
N ALA A 494 24.96 11.96 14.91
CA ALA A 494 24.67 10.94 15.90
C ALA A 494 23.51 11.40 16.82
N ASN A 495 22.58 10.50 17.07
CA ASN A 495 21.57 10.69 18.12
C ASN A 495 21.61 9.51 19.10
N PRO A 496 22.55 9.51 20.08
CA PRO A 496 22.70 8.40 21.01
C PRO A 496 21.47 8.21 21.92
N ASP A 497 20.65 9.25 22.07
CA ASP A 497 19.46 9.25 22.91
C ASP A 497 18.16 8.90 22.18
N ILE A 498 18.27 8.50 20.90
CA ILE A 498 17.13 7.99 20.13
C ILE A 498 16.49 6.81 20.87
N LYS A 499 15.15 6.84 21.02
CA LYS A 499 14.39 5.85 21.77
C LYS A 499 13.18 5.35 21.02
N TRP A 500 12.51 4.38 21.60
CA TRP A 500 11.29 3.80 21.10
C TRP A 500 10.18 4.83 20.92
N GLU A 501 9.46 4.76 19.81
CA GLU A 501 8.16 5.38 19.66
C GLU A 501 7.15 4.55 20.46
N GLU A 502 6.29 5.18 21.26
CA GLU A 502 5.33 4.51 22.12
C GLU A 502 3.89 4.84 21.72
N THR A 503 3.10 3.81 21.52
CA THR A 503 1.65 3.89 21.27
C THR A 503 0.88 3.33 22.45
N ALA A 504 0.17 4.18 23.16
CA ALA A 504 -0.77 3.79 24.21
C ALA A 504 -2.19 3.75 23.63
N MET A 505 -2.90 2.66 23.84
CA MET A 505 -4.28 2.47 23.37
C MET A 505 -5.18 2.05 24.52
N THR A 506 -6.31 2.74 24.62
CA THR A 506 -7.45 2.37 25.47
C THR A 506 -8.61 2.00 24.57
N ASN A 507 -9.29 0.90 24.87
CA ASN A 507 -10.52 0.51 24.16
C ASN A 507 -11.58 -0.01 25.13
N VAL A 508 -12.83 0.25 24.79
CA VAL A 508 -14.02 -0.30 25.45
C VAL A 508 -14.92 -0.86 24.37
N GLY A 509 -15.45 -2.06 24.60
CA GLY A 509 -16.25 -2.74 23.59
C GLY A 509 -17.38 -3.59 24.19
N ILE A 510 -18.30 -3.93 23.33
CA ILE A 510 -19.44 -4.80 23.60
C ILE A 510 -19.50 -5.88 22.52
N ASP A 511 -19.69 -7.13 22.94
CA ASP A 511 -20.04 -8.26 22.09
C ASP A 511 -21.45 -8.72 22.48
N PHE A 512 -22.36 -8.70 21.53
CA PHE A 512 -23.78 -8.99 21.73
C PHE A 512 -24.26 -10.02 20.70
N MET A 513 -24.96 -11.04 21.13
CA MET A 513 -25.66 -12.00 20.27
C MET A 513 -27.07 -12.23 20.79
N ALA A 514 -28.02 -12.37 19.87
CA ALA A 514 -29.44 -12.54 20.22
C ALA A 514 -30.17 -13.38 19.17
N PHE A 515 -31.39 -13.88 19.59
CA PHE A 515 -32.32 -14.61 18.75
C PHE A 515 -31.76 -15.93 18.20
N ASN A 516 -31.19 -16.76 19.10
CA ASN A 516 -30.47 -18.00 18.75
C ASN A 516 -29.27 -17.73 17.81
N ASN A 517 -28.43 -16.76 18.17
CA ASN A 517 -27.24 -16.31 17.45
C ASN A 517 -27.52 -15.77 16.03
N ARG A 518 -28.78 -15.40 15.69
CA ARG A 518 -29.10 -14.82 14.39
C ARG A 518 -28.58 -13.39 14.25
N LEU A 519 -28.75 -12.60 15.33
CA LEU A 519 -28.21 -11.22 15.37
C LEU A 519 -26.91 -11.20 16.15
N SER A 520 -25.87 -10.65 15.53
CA SER A 520 -24.58 -10.41 16.18
C SER A 520 -24.17 -8.93 16.06
N LEU A 521 -23.68 -8.34 17.13
CA LEU A 521 -23.11 -7.00 17.14
C LEU A 521 -21.83 -7.00 17.96
N THR A 522 -20.75 -6.56 17.34
CA THR A 522 -19.52 -6.18 18.03
C THR A 522 -19.31 -4.68 17.83
N ALA A 523 -19.14 -3.92 18.89
CA ALA A 523 -18.89 -2.49 18.80
C ALA A 523 -17.75 -2.08 19.74
N ASP A 524 -16.86 -1.21 19.26
CA ASP A 524 -15.66 -0.75 19.96
C ASP A 524 -15.50 0.75 19.85
N TYR A 525 -15.22 1.41 20.96
CA TYR A 525 -14.66 2.75 21.01
C TYR A 525 -13.20 2.69 21.45
N TYR A 526 -12.31 3.40 20.75
CA TYR A 526 -10.90 3.41 21.07
C TYR A 526 -10.29 4.81 21.04
N VAL A 527 -9.23 4.98 21.84
CA VAL A 527 -8.34 6.13 21.82
C VAL A 527 -6.91 5.63 21.76
N LYS A 528 -6.21 5.97 20.67
CA LYS A 528 -4.82 5.60 20.39
C LYS A 528 -3.96 6.85 20.40
N ASN A 529 -3.03 6.97 21.35
CA ASN A 529 -2.09 8.08 21.47
C ASN A 529 -0.68 7.57 21.19
N THR A 530 -0.02 8.11 20.17
CA THR A 530 1.38 7.85 19.88
C THR A 530 2.21 9.05 20.29
N LYS A 531 3.26 8.82 21.03
CA LYS A 531 4.24 9.82 21.49
C LYS A 531 5.64 9.42 21.09
N ASP A 532 6.56 10.38 21.19
CA ASP A 532 7.97 10.17 20.86
C ASP A 532 8.17 9.65 19.44
N ILE A 533 7.35 10.13 18.48
CA ILE A 533 7.38 9.72 17.09
C ILE A 533 8.75 9.98 16.49
N LEU A 534 9.29 8.99 15.79
CA LEU A 534 10.60 9.05 15.14
C LEU A 534 10.49 9.84 13.85
N LEU A 535 10.97 11.07 13.85
CA LEU A 535 10.86 12.00 12.74
C LEU A 535 12.24 12.45 12.26
N THR A 536 12.37 12.61 10.96
CA THR A 536 13.47 13.37 10.36
C THR A 536 13.20 14.85 10.61
N VAL A 537 14.10 15.53 11.32
CA VAL A 537 13.96 16.94 11.68
C VAL A 537 14.92 17.75 10.85
N PRO A 538 14.42 18.66 9.97
CA PRO A 538 15.27 19.49 9.15
C PRO A 538 16.27 20.29 9.98
N ILE A 539 17.51 20.37 9.50
CA ILE A 539 18.59 21.18 10.09
C ILE A 539 18.97 22.29 9.11
N PRO A 540 19.48 23.44 9.60
CA PRO A 540 19.97 24.49 8.73
C PRO A 540 21.07 24.00 7.78
N ILE A 541 21.07 24.44 6.54
CA ILE A 541 22.10 24.11 5.53
C ILE A 541 23.49 24.49 6.01
N SER A 542 23.62 25.55 6.82
CA SER A 542 24.86 25.97 7.49
C SER A 542 25.48 24.90 8.40
N SER A 543 24.74 23.81 8.71
CA SER A 543 25.26 22.68 9.51
C SER A 543 26.21 21.76 8.71
N GLY A 544 26.60 22.12 7.49
CA GLY A 544 27.63 21.44 6.70
C GLY A 544 27.16 20.29 5.84
N GLY A 545 25.87 20.23 5.45
CA GLY A 545 25.34 19.29 4.44
C GLY A 545 25.15 17.86 4.91
N ALA A 546 25.17 17.59 6.22
CA ALA A 546 24.74 16.29 6.77
C ALA A 546 23.24 16.07 6.55
N ASN A 547 22.84 14.82 6.44
CA ASN A 547 21.41 14.47 6.39
C ASN A 547 20.70 14.89 7.67
N ASP A 548 19.45 15.26 7.55
CA ASP A 548 18.58 15.58 8.67
C ASP A 548 18.54 14.44 9.69
N PRO A 549 18.78 14.70 10.99
CA PRO A 549 18.79 13.66 12.01
C PRO A 549 17.39 13.17 12.34
N ILE A 550 17.30 11.89 12.68
CA ILE A 550 16.08 11.33 13.26
C ILE A 550 16.02 11.66 14.75
N ARG A 551 14.90 12.22 15.20
CA ARG A 551 14.63 12.56 16.60
C ARG A 551 13.27 12.03 17.04
N ASN A 552 13.12 11.78 18.34
CA ASN A 552 11.83 11.51 18.95
C ASN A 552 11.08 12.82 19.16
N ALA A 553 10.19 13.13 18.22
CA ALA A 553 9.48 14.38 18.19
C ALA A 553 8.04 14.15 17.70
N GLY A 554 7.09 14.82 18.31
CA GLY A 554 5.70 14.75 17.87
C GLY A 554 4.83 13.78 18.66
N LYS A 555 3.53 14.10 18.62
CA LYS A 555 2.44 13.31 19.21
C LYS A 555 1.25 13.28 18.27
N ILE A 556 0.67 12.11 18.07
CA ILE A 556 -0.51 11.90 17.24
C ILE A 556 -1.57 11.19 18.06
N ARG A 557 -2.84 11.57 17.85
CA ARG A 557 -4.00 10.91 18.43
C ARG A 557 -4.93 10.44 17.34
N ASN A 558 -5.35 9.19 17.47
CA ASN A 558 -6.48 8.63 16.73
C ASN A 558 -7.56 8.24 17.74
N ASN A 559 -8.79 8.61 17.47
CA ASN A 559 -9.94 8.13 18.22
C ASN A 559 -11.05 7.74 17.23
N GLY A 560 -11.76 6.66 17.55
CA GLY A 560 -12.73 6.15 16.63
C GLY A 560 -13.71 5.17 17.24
N PHE A 561 -14.72 4.88 16.45
CA PHE A 561 -15.76 3.91 16.76
C PHE A 561 -15.83 2.90 15.61
N GLU A 562 -15.81 1.62 15.94
CA GLU A 562 -15.92 0.51 15.00
C GLU A 562 -17.09 -0.37 15.38
N PHE A 563 -17.81 -0.88 14.40
CA PHE A 563 -18.86 -1.87 14.64
C PHE A 563 -18.89 -2.93 13.54
N ASN A 564 -19.40 -4.11 13.92
CA ASN A 564 -19.69 -5.21 13.03
C ASN A 564 -21.09 -5.74 13.41
N LEU A 565 -22.07 -5.53 12.52
CA LEU A 565 -23.47 -5.95 12.70
C LEU A 565 -23.75 -7.06 11.70
N GLY A 566 -24.07 -8.24 12.21
CA GLY A 566 -24.38 -9.43 11.43
C GLY A 566 -25.80 -9.91 11.69
N TRP A 567 -26.46 -10.34 10.62
CA TRP A 567 -27.68 -11.14 10.68
C TRP A 567 -27.50 -12.40 9.86
N MET A 568 -27.78 -13.57 10.44
CA MET A 568 -27.70 -14.86 9.77
C MET A 568 -28.92 -15.69 10.13
N ASP A 569 -29.57 -16.31 9.13
CA ASP A 569 -30.72 -17.17 9.36
C ASP A 569 -30.69 -18.35 8.37
N GLN A 570 -31.33 -19.44 8.82
CA GLN A 570 -31.57 -20.65 8.05
C GLN A 570 -33.05 -21.09 8.28
N PRO A 571 -34.02 -20.50 7.54
CA PRO A 571 -35.44 -20.78 7.72
C PRO A 571 -35.77 -22.24 7.45
N ASN A 572 -35.04 -22.92 6.58
CA ASN A 572 -35.17 -24.34 6.28
C ASN A 572 -33.81 -24.91 5.75
N PRO A 573 -33.68 -26.23 5.60
CA PRO A 573 -32.44 -26.87 5.15
C PRO A 573 -31.94 -26.40 3.75
N ASP A 574 -32.86 -25.97 2.89
CA ASP A 574 -32.54 -25.55 1.52
C ASP A 574 -32.09 -24.11 1.41
N ILE A 575 -32.42 -23.25 2.38
CA ILE A 575 -32.12 -21.82 2.34
C ILE A 575 -31.34 -21.41 3.57
N SER A 576 -30.16 -20.79 3.37
CA SER A 576 -29.47 -20.04 4.40
C SER A 576 -28.99 -18.71 3.83
N TYR A 577 -29.06 -17.64 4.60
CA TYR A 577 -28.56 -16.33 4.21
C TYR A 577 -27.93 -15.59 5.37
N GLY A 578 -27.00 -14.72 5.05
CA GLY A 578 -26.30 -13.86 6.00
C GLY A 578 -26.02 -12.49 5.40
N ILE A 579 -26.12 -11.46 6.22
CA ILE A 579 -25.74 -10.08 5.89
C ILE A 579 -24.85 -9.57 7.01
N ASN A 580 -23.72 -8.97 6.65
CA ASN A 580 -22.77 -8.44 7.61
C ASN A 580 -22.36 -7.01 7.20
N LEU A 581 -22.63 -6.04 8.07
CA LEU A 581 -22.25 -4.64 7.91
C LEU A 581 -21.13 -4.30 8.88
N ILE A 582 -19.98 -3.92 8.33
CA ILE A 582 -18.82 -3.45 9.07
C ILE A 582 -18.67 -1.96 8.84
N GLY A 583 -18.48 -1.19 9.91
CA GLY A 583 -18.27 0.26 9.81
C GLY A 583 -17.19 0.75 10.75
N SER A 584 -16.47 1.77 10.33
CA SER A 584 -15.41 2.41 11.11
C SER A 584 -15.38 3.91 10.90
N PHE A 585 -15.48 4.66 11.99
CA PHE A 585 -15.24 6.09 12.08
C PHE A 585 -13.87 6.31 12.73
N ASN A 586 -13.03 7.15 12.14
CA ASN A 586 -11.73 7.50 12.72
C ASN A 586 -11.42 8.98 12.54
N LYS A 587 -10.96 9.63 13.61
CA LYS A 587 -10.41 10.99 13.57
C LYS A 587 -8.94 10.96 13.94
N ASN A 588 -8.09 11.40 13.01
CA ASN A 588 -6.66 11.57 13.18
C ASN A 588 -6.34 13.03 13.53
N LYS A 589 -5.49 13.26 14.50
CA LYS A 589 -5.04 14.60 14.89
C LYS A 589 -3.60 14.59 15.36
N VAL A 590 -2.78 15.44 14.79
CA VAL A 590 -1.44 15.76 15.28
C VAL A 590 -1.57 16.67 16.50
N ILE A 591 -1.07 16.25 17.64
CA ILE A 591 -1.17 17.00 18.91
C ILE A 591 0.01 17.94 19.08
N ALA A 592 1.21 17.50 18.70
CA ALA A 592 2.44 18.27 18.77
C ALA A 592 3.43 17.81 17.69
N MET A 593 4.23 18.74 17.20
CA MET A 593 5.39 18.52 16.36
C MET A 593 6.63 19.04 17.09
N GLY A 594 7.68 18.25 17.12
CA GLY A 594 8.93 18.63 17.80
C GLY A 594 9.95 19.32 16.89
N SER A 595 9.54 19.86 15.74
CA SER A 595 10.39 20.61 14.83
C SER A 595 10.19 22.13 15.02
N GLU A 596 11.27 22.92 14.89
CA GLU A 596 11.18 24.39 14.91
C GLU A 596 10.30 24.93 13.78
N SER A 597 10.25 24.26 12.63
CA SER A 597 9.35 24.62 11.52
C SER A 597 7.88 24.34 11.81
N GLY A 598 7.56 23.57 12.85
CA GLY A 598 6.19 23.24 13.26
C GLY A 598 5.41 22.37 12.28
N SER A 599 6.02 21.99 11.11
CA SER A 599 5.36 21.21 10.08
C SER A 599 6.29 20.27 9.33
N ILE A 600 5.71 19.24 8.67
CA ILE A 600 6.38 18.36 7.71
C ILE A 600 5.61 18.42 6.41
N LYS A 601 6.29 18.77 5.34
CA LYS A 601 5.74 18.84 3.98
C LYS A 601 5.61 17.47 3.36
N GLY A 602 4.57 17.28 2.53
CA GLY A 602 4.29 16.03 1.80
C GLY A 602 3.56 16.33 0.48
N GLY A 603 3.22 15.26 -0.29
CA GLY A 603 2.47 15.39 -1.55
C GLY A 603 3.18 16.30 -2.55
N SER A 604 4.35 15.89 -3.06
CA SER A 604 5.11 16.70 -4.01
C SER A 604 4.72 16.41 -5.44
N THR A 605 4.39 17.44 -6.21
CA THR A 605 4.19 17.38 -7.66
C THR A 605 5.53 17.20 -8.39
N ASN A 606 5.48 16.94 -9.70
CA ASN A 606 6.68 16.85 -10.55
C ASN A 606 7.55 18.12 -10.55
N GLN A 607 7.02 19.24 -10.05
CA GLN A 607 7.75 20.51 -9.89
C GLN A 607 8.31 20.71 -8.48
N ASN A 608 8.30 19.67 -7.63
CA ASN A 608 8.66 19.74 -6.21
C ASN A 608 7.80 20.68 -5.37
N ILE A 609 6.59 21.01 -5.83
CA ILE A 609 5.64 21.83 -5.09
C ILE A 609 4.85 20.92 -4.16
N THR A 610 4.89 21.21 -2.89
CA THR A 610 4.17 20.46 -1.86
C THR A 610 2.72 20.95 -1.74
N THR A 611 1.79 20.00 -1.66
CA THR A 611 0.34 20.26 -1.58
C THR A 611 -0.26 19.87 -0.24
N SER A 612 0.45 19.10 0.57
CA SER A 612 0.03 18.67 1.88
C SER A 612 1.06 18.98 2.95
N GLU A 613 0.60 19.17 4.18
CA GLU A 613 1.45 19.37 5.34
C GLU A 613 0.87 18.67 6.57
N THR A 614 1.77 18.16 7.40
CA THR A 614 1.46 17.65 8.73
C THR A 614 1.77 18.72 9.76
N LYS A 615 0.73 19.33 10.35
CA LYS A 615 0.82 20.41 11.36
C LYS A 615 0.10 20.05 12.63
N ALA A 616 0.56 20.59 13.78
CA ALA A 616 -0.16 20.47 15.05
C ALA A 616 -1.57 21.09 14.96
N GLY A 617 -2.55 20.38 15.52
CA GLY A 617 -3.97 20.76 15.46
C GLY A 617 -4.77 20.14 14.30
N TYR A 618 -4.10 19.60 13.27
CA TYR A 618 -4.69 19.09 12.04
C TYR A 618 -4.38 17.60 11.86
N PRO A 619 -5.04 16.90 10.91
CA PRO A 619 -4.67 15.52 10.57
C PRO A 619 -3.32 15.44 9.85
N ILE A 620 -2.70 14.25 9.87
CA ILE A 620 -1.48 13.98 9.09
C ILE A 620 -1.76 14.22 7.60
N GLY A 621 -0.81 14.85 6.89
CA GLY A 621 -0.91 15.05 5.44
C GLY A 621 -2.13 15.86 5.01
N GLY A 622 -2.62 16.77 5.87
CA GLY A 622 -3.71 17.68 5.52
C GLY A 622 -3.34 18.56 4.32
N TYR A 623 -4.32 18.84 3.46
CA TYR A 623 -4.11 19.67 2.28
C TYR A 623 -4.10 21.16 2.66
N TRP A 624 -3.04 21.84 2.24
CA TRP A 624 -2.83 23.27 2.45
C TRP A 624 -2.66 23.93 1.09
N LEU A 625 -3.72 24.56 0.62
CA LEU A 625 -3.84 25.04 -0.75
C LEU A 625 -4.38 26.46 -0.79
N ILE A 626 -4.04 27.18 -1.86
CA ILE A 626 -4.57 28.49 -2.16
C ILE A 626 -5.98 28.31 -2.72
N SER A 627 -6.95 29.00 -2.16
CA SER A 627 -8.35 28.94 -2.61
C SER A 627 -8.56 29.69 -3.91
N THR A 628 -9.49 29.17 -4.74
CA THR A 628 -9.91 29.82 -6.00
C THR A 628 -11.32 30.43 -5.85
N ALA A 629 -11.57 31.53 -6.54
CA ALA A 629 -12.85 32.28 -6.54
C ALA A 629 -13.45 32.43 -7.96
N GLY A 630 -13.28 31.39 -8.80
CA GLY A 630 -13.73 31.43 -10.20
C GLY A 630 -12.74 32.12 -11.14
N TYR A 631 -13.24 32.69 -12.21
CA TYR A 631 -12.46 33.40 -13.22
C TYR A 631 -12.71 34.90 -13.16
N PHE A 632 -11.73 35.70 -13.59
CA PHE A 632 -11.96 37.09 -13.92
C PHE A 632 -12.78 37.20 -15.22
N ASN A 633 -13.97 37.73 -15.18
CA ASN A 633 -14.87 37.81 -16.33
C ASN A 633 -14.74 39.08 -17.18
N SER A 634 -13.99 40.05 -16.69
CA SER A 634 -13.71 41.31 -17.42
C SER A 634 -12.43 41.97 -16.92
N GLN A 635 -11.94 42.94 -17.68
CA GLN A 635 -10.78 43.72 -17.29
C GLN A 635 -11.04 44.57 -16.05
N GLU A 636 -12.28 45.06 -15.88
CA GLU A 636 -12.69 45.82 -14.70
C GLU A 636 -12.59 44.97 -13.44
N GLU A 637 -12.93 43.67 -13.49
CA GLU A 637 -12.76 42.77 -12.36
C GLU A 637 -11.28 42.55 -12.01
N VAL A 638 -10.41 42.41 -13.01
CA VAL A 638 -8.95 42.31 -12.81
C VAL A 638 -8.43 43.60 -12.16
N ASP A 639 -8.80 44.74 -12.67
CA ASP A 639 -8.33 46.05 -12.17
C ASP A 639 -8.87 46.36 -10.77
N ALA A 640 -10.08 45.92 -10.46
CA ALA A 640 -10.69 46.07 -9.14
C ALA A 640 -10.11 45.14 -8.08
N TYR A 641 -9.46 44.03 -8.50
CA TYR A 641 -8.80 43.09 -7.56
C TYR A 641 -7.43 43.65 -7.15
N ALA A 642 -7.47 44.66 -6.30
CA ALA A 642 -6.31 45.45 -5.89
C ALA A 642 -6.36 45.76 -4.39
N LYS A 643 -5.17 45.96 -3.79
CA LYS A 643 -4.98 46.43 -2.44
C LYS A 643 -3.98 47.60 -2.44
N ASP A 644 -4.32 48.68 -1.74
CA ASP A 644 -3.49 49.89 -1.65
C ASP A 644 -3.07 50.44 -3.03
N GLY A 645 -3.97 50.33 -4.04
CA GLY A 645 -3.72 50.74 -5.41
C GLY A 645 -2.81 49.81 -6.25
N LYS A 646 -2.44 48.66 -5.73
CA LYS A 646 -1.65 47.64 -6.46
C LYS A 646 -2.52 46.42 -6.72
N LYS A 647 -2.47 45.90 -7.97
CA LYS A 647 -3.15 44.64 -8.32
C LYS A 647 -2.57 43.45 -7.51
N ILE A 648 -3.45 42.65 -6.93
CA ILE A 648 -3.08 41.42 -6.18
C ILE A 648 -2.55 40.36 -7.13
N GLN A 649 -3.11 40.25 -8.34
CA GLN A 649 -2.64 39.40 -9.43
C GLN A 649 -2.26 40.29 -10.64
N PRO A 650 -1.04 40.82 -10.69
CA PRO A 650 -0.64 41.83 -11.70
C PRO A 650 -0.56 41.26 -13.13
N ALA A 651 -0.36 39.95 -13.29
CA ALA A 651 -0.29 39.26 -14.59
C ALA A 651 -1.66 38.71 -15.05
N ALA A 652 -2.71 38.87 -14.26
CA ALA A 652 -4.04 38.35 -14.61
C ALA A 652 -4.68 39.13 -15.77
N GLU A 653 -5.42 38.41 -16.59
CA GLU A 653 -6.27 38.86 -17.67
C GLU A 653 -7.65 38.20 -17.55
N PRO A 654 -8.68 38.73 -18.27
CA PRO A 654 -9.99 38.05 -18.32
C PRO A 654 -9.88 36.61 -18.74
N GLY A 655 -10.55 35.72 -18.01
CA GLY A 655 -10.45 34.26 -18.19
C GLY A 655 -9.40 33.56 -17.30
N ASP A 656 -8.56 34.33 -16.61
CA ASP A 656 -7.63 33.75 -15.64
C ASP A 656 -8.34 33.45 -14.32
N ILE A 657 -7.79 32.51 -13.58
CA ILE A 657 -8.28 32.11 -12.25
C ILE A 657 -8.03 33.25 -11.26
N LYS A 658 -9.06 33.62 -10.51
CA LYS A 658 -8.97 34.49 -9.37
C LYS A 658 -8.60 33.67 -8.13
N PHE A 659 -7.38 33.85 -7.63
CA PHE A 659 -6.94 33.29 -6.37
C PHE A 659 -7.32 34.16 -5.19
N VAL A 660 -7.51 33.58 -4.01
CA VAL A 660 -7.92 34.30 -2.80
C VAL A 660 -6.69 34.70 -1.99
N ASP A 661 -6.51 36.01 -1.77
CA ASP A 661 -5.57 36.57 -0.79
C ASP A 661 -6.14 36.34 0.62
N ALA A 662 -5.75 35.18 1.21
CA ALA A 662 -6.35 34.69 2.46
C ALA A 662 -5.84 35.45 3.70
N ASN A 663 -4.58 35.89 3.67
CA ASN A 663 -3.97 36.65 4.75
C ASN A 663 -4.17 38.18 4.57
N ASN A 664 -4.73 38.56 3.42
CA ASN A 664 -5.00 39.95 3.06
C ASN A 664 -3.74 40.85 3.10
N ASP A 665 -2.62 40.34 2.56
CA ASP A 665 -1.36 41.08 2.45
C ASP A 665 -1.19 41.80 1.08
N GLY A 666 -2.04 41.45 0.08
CA GLY A 666 -2.06 42.03 -1.25
C GLY A 666 -1.22 41.31 -2.28
N VAL A 667 -0.76 40.07 -1.96
CA VAL A 667 0.07 39.23 -2.83
C VAL A 667 -0.36 37.78 -2.72
N ILE A 668 -0.51 37.06 -3.83
CA ILE A 668 -0.81 35.63 -3.82
C ILE A 668 0.49 34.82 -3.72
N ASN A 669 0.70 34.21 -2.56
CA ASN A 669 1.91 33.41 -2.26
C ASN A 669 1.62 32.19 -1.34
N ASP A 670 2.65 31.55 -0.79
CA ASP A 670 2.52 30.38 0.08
C ASP A 670 1.81 30.69 1.42
N ASP A 671 1.77 31.93 1.86
CA ASP A 671 1.12 32.37 3.09
C ASP A 671 -0.42 32.41 2.95
N ASP A 672 -0.95 32.35 1.71
CA ASP A 672 -2.37 32.24 1.41
C ASP A 672 -2.91 30.80 1.45
N ARG A 673 -2.05 29.82 1.73
CA ARG A 673 -2.49 28.43 1.81
C ARG A 673 -3.31 28.20 3.06
N VAL A 674 -4.52 27.70 2.89
CA VAL A 674 -5.44 27.37 3.97
C VAL A 674 -5.72 25.86 3.98
N PHE A 675 -6.15 25.37 5.14
CA PHE A 675 -6.50 23.94 5.28
C PHE A 675 -7.79 23.64 4.52
N GLN A 676 -7.73 22.70 3.56
CA GLN A 676 -8.82 22.34 2.64
C GLN A 676 -9.37 20.93 2.83
N GLY A 677 -8.84 20.16 3.79
CA GLY A 677 -9.30 18.83 4.09
C GLY A 677 -8.21 17.80 4.26
N SER A 678 -8.59 16.54 4.30
CA SER A 678 -7.71 15.42 4.69
C SER A 678 -7.81 14.25 3.70
N PRO A 679 -6.73 13.49 3.48
CA PRO A 679 -6.77 12.24 2.74
C PRO A 679 -7.43 11.09 3.52
N PHE A 680 -7.65 11.26 4.82
CA PHE A 680 -8.27 10.23 5.67
C PHE A 680 -9.79 10.32 5.60
N PRO A 681 -10.46 9.18 5.39
CA PRO A 681 -11.92 9.15 5.41
C PRO A 681 -12.46 9.36 6.84
N ASP A 682 -13.60 10.01 6.93
CA ASP A 682 -14.39 10.10 8.15
C ASP A 682 -15.08 8.78 8.47
N PHE A 683 -15.58 8.09 7.43
CA PHE A 683 -16.28 6.82 7.55
C PHE A 683 -15.87 5.84 6.44
N THR A 684 -15.59 4.60 6.85
CA THR A 684 -15.40 3.48 5.94
C THR A 684 -16.35 2.36 6.31
N PHE A 685 -16.92 1.68 5.32
CA PHE A 685 -17.84 0.57 5.56
C PHE A 685 -17.69 -0.52 4.51
N ALA A 686 -18.10 -1.74 4.91
CA ALA A 686 -18.26 -2.86 4.00
C ALA A 686 -19.59 -3.58 4.33
N LEU A 687 -20.32 -3.95 3.29
CA LEU A 687 -21.52 -4.76 3.40
C LEU A 687 -21.30 -6.06 2.64
N ASN A 688 -21.34 -7.17 3.35
CA ASN A 688 -21.22 -8.51 2.78
C ASN A 688 -22.54 -9.25 2.92
N GLY A 689 -23.03 -9.81 1.81
CA GLY A 689 -24.19 -10.67 1.75
C GLY A 689 -23.79 -12.05 1.22
N ASN A 690 -24.31 -13.09 1.83
CA ASN A 690 -24.17 -14.46 1.34
C ASN A 690 -25.52 -15.17 1.43
N MET A 691 -25.81 -16.01 0.43
CA MET A 691 -27.03 -16.79 0.35
C MET A 691 -26.72 -18.16 -0.25
N ARG A 692 -27.29 -19.20 0.31
CA ARG A 692 -27.33 -20.54 -0.28
C ARG A 692 -28.78 -20.96 -0.50
N TYR A 693 -29.04 -21.42 -1.72
CA TYR A 693 -30.31 -22.04 -2.08
C TYR A 693 -30.04 -23.40 -2.73
N LYS A 694 -30.29 -24.45 -1.99
CA LYS A 694 -29.94 -25.83 -2.40
C LYS A 694 -28.46 -25.91 -2.77
N ASN A 695 -28.17 -26.18 -4.03
CA ASN A 695 -26.84 -26.34 -4.58
C ASN A 695 -26.22 -25.04 -5.08
N PHE A 696 -26.97 -23.94 -5.13
CA PHE A 696 -26.47 -22.63 -5.51
C PHE A 696 -26.01 -21.84 -4.29
N ASP A 697 -24.92 -21.11 -4.45
CA ASP A 697 -24.43 -20.13 -3.49
C ASP A 697 -24.17 -18.79 -4.17
N LEU A 698 -24.56 -17.71 -3.51
CA LEU A 698 -24.35 -16.33 -3.94
C LEU A 698 -23.59 -15.58 -2.84
N SER A 699 -22.55 -14.85 -3.22
CA SER A 699 -21.82 -13.94 -2.34
C SER A 699 -21.68 -12.57 -2.99
N ILE A 700 -21.95 -11.50 -2.24
CA ILE A 700 -21.88 -10.11 -2.68
C ILE A 700 -21.09 -9.31 -1.66
N GLY A 701 -20.12 -8.54 -2.10
CA GLY A 701 -19.33 -7.63 -1.27
C GLY A 701 -19.39 -6.20 -1.79
N LEU A 702 -19.83 -5.27 -0.96
CA LEU A 702 -19.82 -3.83 -1.20
C LEU A 702 -18.81 -3.17 -0.27
N GLN A 703 -18.12 -2.14 -0.76
CA GLN A 703 -17.19 -1.33 0.00
C GLN A 703 -17.45 0.16 -0.25
N GLY A 704 -17.45 0.97 0.81
CA GLY A 704 -17.60 2.40 0.71
C GLY A 704 -16.62 3.16 1.58
N VAL A 705 -16.27 4.35 1.11
CA VAL A 705 -15.38 5.32 1.77
C VAL A 705 -16.01 6.70 1.63
N LEU A 706 -16.12 7.45 2.71
CA LEU A 706 -16.76 8.76 2.74
C LEU A 706 -15.90 9.78 3.49
N GLY A 707 -15.87 11.02 2.99
CA GLY A 707 -15.32 12.20 3.67
C GLY A 707 -13.84 12.47 3.42
N ASN A 708 -13.14 11.64 2.66
CA ASN A 708 -11.75 11.92 2.26
C ASN A 708 -11.67 12.85 1.05
N LYS A 709 -10.54 13.55 0.94
CA LYS A 709 -10.15 14.31 -0.23
C LYS A 709 -8.99 13.65 -0.95
N ILE A 710 -8.87 13.87 -2.26
CA ILE A 710 -7.77 13.44 -3.11
C ILE A 710 -7.25 14.65 -3.86
N TYR A 711 -5.94 14.86 -3.82
CA TYR A 711 -5.28 15.81 -4.69
C TYR A 711 -4.92 15.11 -6.01
N ASN A 712 -5.52 15.56 -7.11
CA ASN A 712 -5.39 14.98 -8.44
C ASN A 712 -4.24 15.65 -9.22
N ALA A 713 -2.98 15.21 -8.96
CA ALA A 713 -1.81 15.71 -9.68
C ALA A 713 -1.77 15.22 -11.13
N THR A 714 -2.44 14.10 -11.44
CA THR A 714 -2.64 13.62 -12.81
C THR A 714 -3.44 14.65 -13.61
N ARG A 715 -4.56 15.12 -13.08
CA ARG A 715 -5.38 16.16 -13.69
C ARG A 715 -4.61 17.47 -13.81
N GLN A 716 -3.86 17.87 -12.77
CA GLN A 716 -3.02 19.08 -12.79
C GLN A 716 -2.01 19.04 -13.95
N THR A 717 -1.38 17.89 -14.17
CA THR A 717 -0.41 17.74 -15.26
C THR A 717 -1.10 17.73 -16.64
N LEU A 718 -2.25 17.05 -16.76
CA LEU A 718 -2.97 16.91 -18.02
C LEU A 718 -3.88 18.10 -18.39
N GLU A 719 -4.05 19.07 -17.51
CA GLU A 719 -4.68 20.38 -17.80
C GLU A 719 -3.63 21.50 -18.00
N ASP A 720 -2.33 21.22 -17.82
CA ASP A 720 -1.25 22.19 -18.00
C ASP A 720 -0.81 22.26 -19.47
N VAL A 721 -1.47 23.14 -20.24
CA VAL A 721 -1.21 23.31 -21.67
C VAL A 721 0.21 23.82 -22.00
N THR A 722 0.94 24.35 -21.00
CA THR A 722 2.33 24.81 -21.16
C THR A 722 3.31 23.68 -21.41
N LYS A 723 2.93 22.42 -21.15
CA LYS A 723 3.80 21.25 -21.26
C LYS A 723 3.90 20.64 -22.66
N GLY A 724 2.96 20.98 -23.55
CA GLY A 724 2.94 20.37 -24.89
C GLY A 724 2.73 18.86 -24.89
N SER A 725 2.17 18.29 -23.82
CA SER A 725 1.73 16.89 -23.73
C SER A 725 0.34 16.72 -24.33
N ASN A 726 -0.21 15.50 -24.33
CA ASN A 726 -1.65 15.35 -24.51
C ASN A 726 -2.40 15.86 -23.26
N PHE A 727 -3.65 16.25 -23.44
CA PHE A 727 -4.49 16.89 -22.43
C PHE A 727 -5.81 16.13 -22.25
N LEU A 728 -6.49 16.41 -21.12
CA LEU A 728 -7.86 15.99 -20.90
C LEU A 728 -8.81 16.73 -21.86
N ALA A 729 -9.86 16.04 -22.30
CA ALA A 729 -10.89 16.63 -23.16
C ALA A 729 -11.59 17.85 -22.53
N SER A 730 -11.57 17.98 -21.18
CA SER A 730 -12.05 19.16 -20.46
C SER A 730 -11.34 20.45 -20.88
N CYS A 731 -10.13 20.40 -21.45
CA CYS A 731 -9.41 21.57 -21.95
C CYS A 731 -10.09 22.23 -23.15
N LEU A 732 -11.00 21.54 -23.86
CA LEU A 732 -11.82 22.15 -24.93
C LEU A 732 -12.95 23.03 -24.40
N ASP A 733 -13.34 22.84 -23.14
CA ASP A 733 -14.29 23.74 -22.47
C ASP A 733 -13.53 24.83 -21.70
N TYR A 734 -12.81 25.65 -22.46
CA TYR A 734 -12.02 26.77 -21.92
C TYR A 734 -12.80 28.09 -21.90
N TRP A 735 -12.38 28.99 -21.02
CA TRP A 735 -13.01 30.27 -20.87
C TRP A 735 -12.84 31.15 -22.13
N THR A 736 -13.96 31.73 -22.58
CA THR A 736 -14.04 32.84 -23.57
C THR A 736 -15.06 33.86 -23.09
N PRO A 737 -15.11 35.06 -23.68
CA PRO A 737 -16.14 36.04 -23.35
C PRO A 737 -17.58 35.51 -23.48
N GLU A 738 -17.79 34.52 -24.36
CA GLU A 738 -19.07 33.85 -24.60
C GLU A 738 -19.30 32.66 -23.68
N ASN A 739 -18.22 32.05 -23.14
CA ASN A 739 -18.24 30.85 -22.28
C ASN A 739 -17.61 31.14 -20.89
N LYS A 740 -18.28 31.96 -20.09
CA LYS A 740 -17.77 32.38 -18.77
C LYS A 740 -17.87 31.31 -17.68
N ASN A 741 -18.64 30.25 -17.91
CA ASN A 741 -18.81 29.12 -16.97
C ASN A 741 -17.99 27.90 -17.36
N ALA A 742 -16.94 28.09 -18.15
CA ALA A 742 -16.06 27.03 -18.61
C ALA A 742 -15.43 26.24 -17.45
N SER A 743 -15.07 24.99 -17.72
CA SER A 743 -14.34 24.11 -16.75
C SER A 743 -12.84 24.41 -16.71
N HIS A 744 -12.28 25.03 -17.76
CA HIS A 744 -10.88 25.38 -17.89
C HIS A 744 -10.70 26.89 -18.05
N PRO A 745 -9.64 27.53 -17.47
CA PRO A 745 -9.33 28.92 -17.69
C PRO A 745 -9.03 29.21 -19.17
N ARG A 746 -8.80 30.46 -19.53
CA ARG A 746 -8.33 30.82 -20.87
C ARG A 746 -7.06 30.04 -21.22
N LEU A 747 -6.91 29.65 -22.47
CA LEU A 747 -5.74 28.94 -22.97
C LEU A 747 -4.58 29.90 -23.23
N THR A 748 -3.44 29.70 -22.58
CA THR A 748 -2.21 30.44 -22.85
C THR A 748 -1.00 29.54 -22.60
N TRP A 749 0.02 29.64 -23.52
CA TRP A 749 1.17 28.72 -23.50
C TRP A 749 2.20 29.03 -22.39
N ASP A 750 2.24 30.25 -21.91
CA ASP A 750 3.22 30.70 -20.91
C ASP A 750 2.65 30.85 -19.48
N ASP A 751 1.32 30.81 -19.35
CA ASP A 751 0.56 30.87 -18.09
C ASP A 751 1.09 31.90 -17.07
N PRO A 752 1.14 33.20 -17.42
CA PRO A 752 1.74 34.23 -16.57
C PRO A 752 1.00 34.41 -15.23
N ASN A 753 -0.31 34.11 -15.19
CA ASN A 753 -1.13 34.17 -13.97
C ASN A 753 -0.95 32.89 -13.11
N ARG A 754 -0.24 31.87 -13.62
CA ARG A 754 -0.09 30.54 -12.98
C ARG A 754 -1.43 29.86 -12.71
N ASN A 755 -2.34 29.85 -13.69
CA ASN A 755 -3.63 29.18 -13.62
C ASN A 755 -3.49 27.69 -13.29
N THR A 756 -2.39 27.06 -13.73
CA THR A 756 -2.06 25.65 -13.52
C THR A 756 -1.23 25.39 -12.26
N ARG A 757 -1.13 26.39 -11.35
CA ARG A 757 -0.36 26.25 -10.11
C ARG A 757 -0.82 25.05 -9.29
N ALA A 758 0.15 24.22 -8.89
CA ALA A 758 -0.12 23.00 -8.15
C ALA A 758 -0.62 23.24 -6.72
N GLU A 759 -0.28 24.37 -6.12
CA GLU A 759 -0.70 24.75 -4.78
C GLU A 759 -2.15 25.26 -4.68
N SER A 760 -2.98 25.05 -5.71
CA SER A 760 -4.38 25.49 -5.81
C SER A 760 -5.35 24.38 -5.39
N ASP A 761 -6.49 24.75 -4.82
CA ASP A 761 -7.60 23.85 -4.50
C ASP A 761 -8.36 23.34 -5.73
N ARG A 762 -8.09 23.87 -6.92
CA ARG A 762 -8.67 23.46 -8.20
C ARG A 762 -8.57 21.94 -8.44
N TYR A 763 -7.48 21.33 -7.98
CA TYR A 763 -7.18 19.91 -8.19
C TYR A 763 -7.52 19.03 -6.97
N LEU A 764 -8.16 19.62 -5.94
CA LEU A 764 -8.58 18.91 -4.76
C LEU A 764 -10.01 18.39 -4.95
N GLU A 765 -10.16 17.08 -5.07
CA GLU A 765 -11.43 16.43 -5.38
C GLU A 765 -11.99 15.63 -4.19
N ASN A 766 -13.29 15.32 -4.26
CA ASN A 766 -13.93 14.42 -3.31
C ASN A 766 -13.53 12.97 -3.61
N GLY A 767 -12.90 12.30 -2.65
CA GLY A 767 -12.46 10.91 -2.74
C GLY A 767 -13.50 9.86 -2.31
N SER A 768 -14.72 10.28 -1.97
CA SER A 768 -15.78 9.36 -1.54
C SER A 768 -16.22 8.43 -2.67
N TYR A 769 -16.47 7.16 -2.34
CA TYR A 769 -16.95 6.18 -3.31
C TYR A 769 -17.75 5.05 -2.67
N LEU A 770 -18.54 4.38 -3.52
CA LEU A 770 -19.17 3.08 -3.27
C LEU A 770 -18.78 2.12 -4.39
N ARG A 771 -18.22 0.96 -4.04
CA ARG A 771 -17.76 -0.05 -4.99
C ARG A 771 -18.44 -1.38 -4.76
N LEU A 772 -18.94 -2.01 -5.85
CA LEU A 772 -19.28 -3.42 -5.86
C LEU A 772 -17.99 -4.23 -6.01
N ARG A 773 -17.45 -4.66 -4.85
CA ARG A 773 -16.14 -5.29 -4.73
C ARG A 773 -16.08 -6.67 -5.33
N SER A 774 -17.11 -7.48 -5.06
CA SER A 774 -17.20 -8.86 -5.56
C SER A 774 -18.64 -9.32 -5.66
N VAL A 775 -18.93 -10.09 -6.70
CA VAL A 775 -20.14 -10.88 -6.86
C VAL A 775 -19.74 -12.26 -7.34
N GLN A 776 -20.08 -13.29 -6.56
CA GLN A 776 -19.79 -14.67 -6.91
C GLN A 776 -21.07 -15.51 -6.88
N LEU A 777 -21.30 -16.27 -7.95
CA LEU A 777 -22.38 -17.26 -8.03
C LEU A 777 -21.75 -18.63 -8.26
N GLY A 778 -22.02 -19.58 -7.37
CA GLY A 778 -21.51 -20.93 -7.40
C GLY A 778 -22.60 -21.97 -7.54
N TYR A 779 -22.24 -23.13 -8.07
CA TYR A 779 -23.06 -24.35 -8.10
C TYR A 779 -22.22 -25.53 -7.65
N THR A 780 -22.70 -26.22 -6.63
CA THR A 780 -22.09 -27.46 -6.12
C THR A 780 -22.81 -28.66 -6.71
N PHE A 781 -22.08 -29.52 -7.38
CA PHE A 781 -22.64 -30.72 -8.01
C PHE A 781 -23.02 -31.74 -6.94
N PRO A 782 -24.18 -32.45 -7.08
CA PRO A 782 -24.53 -33.53 -6.19
C PRO A 782 -23.49 -34.66 -6.21
N GLN A 783 -23.05 -35.09 -5.05
CA GLN A 783 -22.04 -36.13 -4.90
C GLN A 783 -22.42 -37.44 -5.59
N THR A 784 -23.74 -37.73 -5.69
CA THR A 784 -24.27 -38.92 -6.33
C THR A 784 -23.91 -39.04 -7.82
N TRP A 785 -23.59 -37.93 -8.50
CA TRP A 785 -23.21 -37.92 -9.90
C TRP A 785 -21.83 -38.59 -10.15
N PHE A 786 -20.97 -38.61 -9.16
CA PHE A 786 -19.57 -39.03 -9.29
C PHE A 786 -19.28 -40.44 -8.76
N LYS A 787 -20.31 -41.17 -8.33
CA LYS A 787 -20.22 -42.58 -7.85
C LYS A 787 -19.12 -42.81 -6.81
N GLY A 788 -18.80 -41.78 -6.00
CA GLY A 788 -17.80 -41.83 -4.93
C GLY A 788 -16.36 -41.51 -5.33
N ALA A 789 -16.07 -41.29 -6.63
CA ALA A 789 -14.74 -40.90 -7.09
C ALA A 789 -14.37 -39.42 -6.75
N ILE A 790 -15.39 -38.55 -6.69
CA ILE A 790 -15.26 -37.14 -6.30
C ILE A 790 -16.14 -36.90 -5.10
N GLN A 791 -15.57 -36.38 -4.03
CA GLN A 791 -16.29 -36.06 -2.79
C GLN A 791 -17.01 -34.72 -2.90
N HIS A 792 -16.39 -33.73 -3.59
CA HIS A 792 -16.95 -32.40 -3.78
C HIS A 792 -16.53 -31.83 -5.12
N ALA A 793 -17.46 -31.30 -5.88
CA ALA A 793 -17.17 -30.55 -7.10
C ALA A 793 -18.05 -29.27 -7.12
N ARG A 794 -17.42 -28.12 -7.32
CA ARG A 794 -18.09 -26.82 -7.41
C ARG A 794 -17.51 -26.01 -8.56
N VAL A 795 -18.40 -25.46 -9.39
CA VAL A 795 -18.06 -24.44 -10.40
C VAL A 795 -18.64 -23.10 -9.95
N TYR A 796 -17.95 -22.02 -10.26
CA TYR A 796 -18.43 -20.67 -9.95
C TYR A 796 -17.94 -19.63 -10.94
N ILE A 797 -18.71 -18.59 -11.08
CA ILE A 797 -18.30 -17.34 -11.74
C ILE A 797 -18.14 -16.26 -10.67
N ASN A 798 -17.13 -15.42 -10.85
CA ASN A 798 -16.87 -14.30 -9.96
C ASN A 798 -16.57 -13.05 -10.79
N ALA A 799 -17.10 -11.91 -10.36
CA ALA A 799 -16.74 -10.60 -10.91
C ALA A 799 -16.22 -9.71 -9.78
N GLU A 800 -15.07 -9.08 -10.01
CA GLU A 800 -14.45 -8.19 -9.04
C GLU A 800 -14.40 -6.75 -9.54
N ASN A 801 -14.63 -5.80 -8.63
CA ASN A 801 -14.63 -4.36 -8.89
C ASN A 801 -15.55 -3.98 -10.06
N LEU A 802 -16.75 -4.58 -10.11
CA LEU A 802 -17.65 -4.52 -11.27
C LEU A 802 -18.01 -3.07 -11.63
N PHE A 803 -18.29 -2.25 -10.62
CA PHE A 803 -18.47 -0.81 -10.79
C PHE A 803 -18.07 -0.04 -9.52
N THR A 804 -17.72 1.23 -9.71
CA THR A 804 -17.44 2.19 -8.64
C THR A 804 -18.24 3.46 -8.90
N ILE A 805 -19.06 3.86 -7.93
CA ILE A 805 -19.81 5.13 -7.95
C ILE A 805 -18.96 6.15 -7.20
N THR A 806 -18.52 7.20 -7.88
CA THR A 806 -17.67 8.26 -7.33
C THR A 806 -17.77 9.52 -8.18
N SER A 807 -17.55 10.67 -7.59
CA SER A 807 -17.37 11.94 -8.30
C SER A 807 -15.89 12.22 -8.64
N TYR A 808 -14.97 11.34 -8.24
CA TYR A 808 -13.56 11.51 -8.53
C TYR A 808 -13.25 11.34 -10.03
N SER A 809 -12.54 12.31 -10.60
CA SER A 809 -12.29 12.36 -12.04
C SER A 809 -11.19 11.40 -12.51
N GLY A 810 -10.20 11.07 -11.69
CA GLY A 810 -9.09 10.17 -12.01
C GLY A 810 -9.48 8.69 -12.21
N TYR A 811 -8.49 7.82 -12.42
CA TYR A 811 -8.71 6.39 -12.68
C TYR A 811 -9.37 5.64 -11.52
N SER A 812 -8.96 5.92 -10.29
CA SER A 812 -9.47 5.25 -9.10
C SER A 812 -9.45 6.18 -7.89
N PRO A 813 -10.50 6.21 -7.06
CA PRO A 813 -10.48 6.93 -5.79
C PRO A 813 -9.65 6.21 -4.69
N ASP A 814 -9.12 5.03 -4.95
CA ASP A 814 -8.25 4.26 -4.04
C ASP A 814 -6.80 4.74 -4.10
N VAL A 815 -6.57 6.01 -3.75
CA VAL A 815 -5.24 6.61 -3.76
C VAL A 815 -4.56 6.38 -2.43
N ASN A 816 -3.75 5.32 -2.35
CA ASN A 816 -3.01 4.95 -1.15
C ASN A 816 -1.50 5.09 -1.35
N ALA A 817 -0.79 5.48 -0.30
CA ALA A 817 0.66 5.46 -0.23
C ALA A 817 1.10 4.87 1.11
N ASP A 818 2.26 4.22 1.12
CA ASP A 818 2.88 3.67 2.34
C ASP A 818 3.28 4.78 3.30
N ASN A 819 3.76 5.91 2.75
CA ASN A 819 4.05 7.11 3.53
C ASN A 819 2.77 7.93 3.74
N ALA A 820 2.45 8.17 5.01
CA ALA A 820 1.24 8.87 5.42
C ALA A 820 1.13 10.31 4.88
N ASN A 821 2.25 10.99 4.64
CA ASN A 821 2.29 12.36 4.10
C ASN A 821 2.00 12.44 2.60
N TYR A 822 2.05 11.30 1.88
CA TYR A 822 1.76 11.21 0.44
C TYR A 822 0.43 10.52 0.15
N ARG A 823 -0.33 10.16 1.18
CA ARG A 823 -1.63 9.53 1.02
C ARG A 823 -2.62 10.50 0.37
N GLY A 824 -3.47 9.97 -0.53
CA GLY A 824 -4.46 10.75 -1.27
C GLY A 824 -3.87 11.67 -2.34
N PHE A 825 -2.62 11.45 -2.74
CA PHE A 825 -1.95 12.16 -3.81
C PHE A 825 -1.90 11.28 -5.07
N ASP A 826 -2.77 11.58 -6.06
CA ASP A 826 -2.83 10.86 -7.34
C ASP A 826 -1.83 11.46 -8.32
N ASN A 827 -0.74 10.75 -8.58
CA ASN A 827 0.25 11.09 -9.59
C ASN A 827 0.39 9.91 -10.57
N PHE A 828 -0.52 9.82 -11.55
CA PHE A 828 -0.56 8.77 -12.55
C PHE A 828 -0.63 7.36 -11.96
N ILE A 829 -1.56 7.15 -11.02
CA ILE A 829 -1.78 5.84 -10.41
C ILE A 829 -2.30 4.83 -11.43
N TYR A 830 -1.98 3.56 -11.18
CA TYR A 830 -2.48 2.45 -11.98
C TYR A 830 -4.00 2.30 -11.83
N PRO A 831 -4.78 2.15 -12.92
CA PRO A 831 -6.23 2.01 -12.83
C PRO A 831 -6.65 0.74 -12.10
N THR A 832 -7.77 0.81 -11.39
CA THR A 832 -8.38 -0.38 -10.79
C THR A 832 -8.80 -1.36 -11.88
N ASN A 833 -8.53 -2.66 -11.68
CA ASN A 833 -8.95 -3.71 -12.61
C ASN A 833 -10.39 -4.13 -12.32
N ARG A 834 -11.17 -4.33 -13.36
CA ARG A 834 -12.40 -5.13 -13.35
C ARG A 834 -12.03 -6.53 -13.82
N THR A 835 -12.31 -7.56 -13.00
CA THR A 835 -11.90 -8.93 -13.30
C THR A 835 -13.11 -9.85 -13.33
N PHE A 836 -13.23 -10.67 -14.37
CA PHE A 836 -14.21 -11.74 -14.48
C PHE A 836 -13.49 -13.08 -14.41
N MET A 837 -13.95 -13.97 -13.56
CA MET A 837 -13.29 -15.26 -13.31
C MET A 837 -14.27 -16.41 -13.41
N LEU A 838 -13.78 -17.54 -13.93
CA LEU A 838 -14.39 -18.86 -13.87
C LEU A 838 -13.53 -19.73 -12.93
N GLY A 839 -14.15 -20.33 -11.92
CA GLY A 839 -13.45 -21.19 -10.98
C GLY A 839 -14.05 -22.58 -10.93
N LEU A 840 -13.19 -23.58 -10.72
CA LEU A 840 -13.51 -24.98 -10.49
C LEU A 840 -12.77 -25.47 -9.25
N ASN A 841 -13.50 -26.05 -8.30
CA ASN A 841 -12.93 -26.73 -7.14
C ASN A 841 -13.39 -28.19 -7.13
N VAL A 842 -12.44 -29.11 -7.02
CA VAL A 842 -12.70 -30.55 -6.96
C VAL A 842 -11.94 -31.17 -5.80
N THR A 843 -12.64 -31.95 -4.98
CA THR A 843 -12.06 -32.76 -3.90
C THR A 843 -12.27 -34.26 -4.21
N PHE A 844 -11.18 -35.01 -4.19
CA PHE A 844 -11.17 -36.46 -4.42
C PHE A 844 -11.05 -37.25 -3.14
#